data_ac72f5e46332a269ca79f1601c212eab
#
_entry.id   ac72f5e46332a269ca79f1601c212eab
#
_cell.length_a   1.000
_cell.length_b   1.000
_cell.length_c   1.000
_cell.angle_alpha   90.00
_cell.angle_beta   90.00
_cell.angle_gamma   90.00
#
_symmetry.space_group_name_H-M   'P 1'
#
loop_
_entity.id
_entity.type
_entity.pdbx_description
1 polymer ?
#
loop_
_entity_poly.entity_id
_entity_poly.type
_entity_poly.pdbx_seq_one_letter_code
_entity_poly.pdbx_strand_id
1 'polypeptide(L)'
;RVAGAKVQRGQRAFGVENRPWGWLPWMQSAGGSPVVNVRVSPASGKVYRFCMEETAFIAPDTGEDLSKADGVWQADFDSREAVAAAAFLHRLIWAPWIRDPETGDPVDLQPAEIAAGSATRAGREIRFGREDVIKGVSRALPRLNQDLPQLFAQGEVVALFSGAEVVEQLTRDLNLPADMVGIMPFPAASAGLKPVFQAHKHFYSMTEGVARRSKEERDLIWACVEALASEAVNDETVKQKVLEGHARWCVPDDLERLGFTEYLEEVPLGIRRNYERIKSGAILARTEPYAGFWQAVSDLIDRRLLGLLLADTGESLDYVAALKSINEDANNGLMFRVPEKEMRRQRPLARVIFGVAIMTVICCWWLLRQKRLADVKTKPVSSVPFRLTPWLMLAPALLTIAVWSYYPLLRGALMAFQEYKLVGETRWAGLDNFIMVAQDAGFWAAWGRTLRYVGLTLLFGFLTPVLLALLLAEIPRAKVFFRTLYFLPHLTSTLVIALLWKMMYDPTENGMLNRIIMLLGFSRQTWLQDPALAMLCCILPGVWAGAGMASLIYIAALHSLAPDYYEAAAIDGAGILRRFRHITLPQLMPLMVINFVGAFIAAFQGMGSIFLLTFGGPGDATNVLSLTIWKEAYNNLRFSTATTMAWFLGVGLIGFTYLQIRILRRVEFRRASAN
;
A
#
# COMPACT_ATOMS: atom_id res chain seq x y z
N ARG A 1 -20.58 25.15 -2.25
CA ARG A 1 -21.00 25.89 -3.48
C ARG A 1 -19.76 26.59 -4.01
N VAL A 2 -19.22 26.13 -5.13
CA VAL A 2 -18.18 26.85 -5.85
C VAL A 2 -18.86 28.08 -6.45
N ALA A 3 -18.55 29.25 -5.91
CA ALA A 3 -19.21 30.50 -6.27
C ALA A 3 -19.03 30.75 -7.78
N GLY A 4 -20.12 30.72 -8.54
CA GLY A 4 -20.24 31.28 -9.89
C GLY A 4 -19.93 30.34 -11.07
N ALA A 5 -19.38 29.17 -10.91
CA ALA A 5 -19.14 28.27 -12.03
C ALA A 5 -20.42 27.48 -12.39
N LYS A 6 -20.99 27.74 -13.54
CA LYS A 6 -22.06 26.88 -14.09
C LYS A 6 -21.43 25.59 -14.60
N VAL A 7 -21.47 24.54 -13.79
CA VAL A 7 -21.02 23.19 -14.18
C VAL A 7 -21.92 22.68 -15.30
N GLN A 8 -21.37 22.42 -16.47
CA GLN A 8 -22.12 21.88 -17.61
C GLN A 8 -22.44 20.39 -17.40
N ARG A 9 -23.46 19.89 -18.12
CA ARG A 9 -23.83 18.47 -18.06
C ARG A 9 -22.62 17.60 -18.45
N GLY A 10 -22.20 16.71 -17.55
CA GLY A 10 -21.01 15.87 -17.74
C GLY A 10 -19.73 16.38 -17.06
N GLN A 11 -19.66 17.67 -16.71
CA GLN A 11 -18.53 18.21 -15.95
C GLN A 11 -18.65 17.91 -14.46
N ARG A 12 -17.53 17.73 -13.79
CA ARG A 12 -17.45 17.53 -12.34
C ARG A 12 -16.86 18.77 -11.67
N ALA A 13 -17.48 19.20 -10.59
CA ALA A 13 -17.08 20.45 -9.94
C ALA A 13 -15.69 20.34 -9.28
N PHE A 14 -15.29 19.14 -8.85
CA PHE A 14 -14.11 18.99 -8.00
C PHE A 14 -13.39 17.66 -8.25
N GLY A 15 -12.07 17.67 -8.31
CA GLY A 15 -11.20 16.50 -8.34
C GLY A 15 -10.33 16.48 -7.09
N VAL A 16 -10.33 15.36 -6.35
CA VAL A 16 -9.49 15.14 -5.16
C VAL A 16 -8.59 13.96 -5.43
N GLU A 17 -7.29 14.15 -5.24
CA GLU A 17 -6.35 13.04 -5.29
C GLU A 17 -6.60 12.06 -4.15
N ASN A 18 -6.42 10.78 -4.44
CA ASN A 18 -6.52 9.71 -3.45
C ASN A 18 -5.23 9.62 -2.62
N ARG A 19 -4.96 10.65 -1.80
CA ARG A 19 -3.78 10.77 -0.96
C ARG A 19 -4.14 11.43 0.38
N PRO A 20 -3.35 11.28 1.46
CA PRO A 20 -3.63 11.89 2.76
C PRO A 20 -3.87 13.40 2.68
N TRP A 21 -3.11 14.11 1.85
CA TRP A 21 -3.32 15.53 1.64
C TRP A 21 -4.64 15.88 0.93
N GLY A 22 -5.34 14.91 0.35
CA GLY A 22 -6.70 15.10 -0.13
C GLY A 22 -7.73 15.28 0.99
N TRP A 23 -7.47 14.75 2.20
CA TRP A 23 -8.35 14.84 3.35
C TRP A 23 -7.84 15.77 4.46
N LEU A 24 -6.54 15.73 4.73
CA LEU A 24 -5.91 16.45 5.83
C LEU A 24 -6.24 17.95 5.89
N PRO A 25 -6.17 18.72 4.78
CA PRO A 25 -6.50 20.13 4.81
C PRO A 25 -7.97 20.42 5.14
N TRP A 26 -8.90 19.53 4.84
CA TRP A 26 -10.29 19.66 5.24
C TRP A 26 -10.46 19.51 6.75
N MET A 27 -9.75 18.57 7.37
CA MET A 27 -9.68 18.42 8.81
C MET A 27 -9.08 19.67 9.46
N GLN A 28 -7.96 20.17 8.94
CA GLN A 28 -7.30 21.38 9.43
C GLN A 28 -8.17 22.63 9.23
N SER A 29 -8.92 22.74 8.14
CA SER A 29 -9.86 23.84 7.91
C SER A 29 -11.07 23.82 8.85
N ALA A 30 -11.38 22.66 9.41
CA ALA A 30 -12.38 22.49 10.47
C ALA A 30 -11.81 22.78 11.88
N GLY A 31 -10.51 23.09 11.99
CA GLY A 31 -9.84 23.42 13.24
C GLY A 31 -9.18 22.21 13.93
N GLY A 32 -9.19 21.03 13.29
CA GLY A 32 -8.58 19.82 13.81
C GLY A 32 -7.08 19.71 13.53
N SER A 33 -6.40 18.84 14.25
CA SER A 33 -5.00 18.44 14.02
C SER A 33 -4.89 16.94 13.92
N PRO A 34 -4.18 16.39 12.91
CA PRO A 34 -4.07 14.95 12.72
C PRO A 34 -3.26 14.25 13.83
N VAL A 35 -2.40 15.00 14.50
CA VAL A 35 -1.58 14.54 15.64
C VAL A 35 -1.59 15.60 16.72
N VAL A 36 -1.81 15.17 17.95
CA VAL A 36 -1.83 16.05 19.13
C VAL A 36 -0.83 15.58 20.16
N ASN A 37 -0.24 16.53 20.90
CA ASN A 37 0.54 16.25 22.09
C ASN A 37 -0.38 16.25 23.31
N VAL A 38 -0.51 15.11 23.95
CA VAL A 38 -1.35 14.95 25.14
C VAL A 38 -0.49 15.06 26.38
N ARG A 39 -0.82 16.00 27.26
CA ARG A 39 -0.13 16.26 28.52
C ARG A 39 -1.11 16.21 29.67
N VAL A 40 -0.65 15.73 30.82
CA VAL A 40 -1.44 15.65 32.05
C VAL A 40 -0.89 16.70 33.01
N SER A 41 -1.75 17.59 33.51
CA SER A 41 -1.38 18.56 34.51
C SER A 41 -0.96 17.85 35.82
N PRO A 42 0.25 18.07 36.31
CA PRO A 42 0.68 17.56 37.62
C PRO A 42 -0.16 18.10 38.79
N ALA A 43 -0.69 19.31 38.65
CA ALA A 43 -1.46 19.99 39.71
C ALA A 43 -2.91 19.49 39.79
N SER A 44 -3.58 19.29 38.66
CA SER A 44 -5.02 18.96 38.61
C SER A 44 -5.34 17.54 38.15
N GLY A 45 -4.37 16.80 37.56
CA GLY A 45 -4.61 15.54 36.90
C GLY A 45 -5.42 15.64 35.59
N LYS A 46 -5.74 16.83 35.14
CA LYS A 46 -6.52 17.10 33.93
C LYS A 46 -5.67 16.89 32.69
N VAL A 47 -6.28 16.29 31.65
CA VAL A 47 -5.64 16.00 30.38
C VAL A 47 -5.86 17.13 29.39
N TYR A 48 -4.78 17.65 28.83
CA TYR A 48 -4.79 18.67 27.78
C TYR A 48 -4.25 18.13 26.46
N ARG A 49 -4.80 18.63 25.36
CA ARG A 49 -4.38 18.27 24.00
C ARG A 49 -3.89 19.52 23.29
N PHE A 50 -2.68 19.47 22.78
CA PHE A 50 -2.03 20.56 22.08
C PHE A 50 -1.80 20.17 20.62
N CYS A 51 -2.14 21.06 19.70
CA CYS A 51 -1.85 20.86 18.29
C CYS A 51 -0.33 20.83 18.05
N MET A 52 0.10 20.18 16.99
CA MET A 52 1.52 20.01 16.67
C MET A 52 2.24 21.35 16.42
N GLU A 53 1.50 22.39 16.07
CA GLU A 53 2.02 23.72 15.76
C GLU A 53 2.13 24.62 16.99
N GLU A 54 1.62 24.19 18.15
CA GLU A 54 1.74 24.94 19.39
C GLU A 54 3.13 24.79 19.98
N THR A 55 3.84 25.88 20.09
CA THR A 55 5.21 25.95 20.65
C THR A 55 5.24 26.09 22.17
N ALA A 56 4.12 26.50 22.77
CA ALA A 56 3.96 26.67 24.22
C ALA A 56 2.82 25.75 24.70
N PHE A 57 3.13 24.86 25.65
CA PHE A 57 2.16 23.96 26.26
C PHE A 57 1.52 24.57 27.51
N ILE A 58 0.72 25.64 27.32
CA ILE A 58 0.05 26.34 28.38
C ILE A 58 -1.40 25.88 28.48
N ALA A 59 -1.82 25.42 29.64
CA ALA A 59 -3.21 25.00 29.87
C ALA A 59 -4.17 26.21 29.71
N PRO A 60 -5.15 26.14 28.78
CA PRO A 60 -5.95 27.30 28.39
C PRO A 60 -6.88 27.83 29.51
N ASP A 61 -7.23 26.99 30.47
CA ASP A 61 -8.14 27.33 31.57
C ASP A 61 -7.42 27.73 32.87
N THR A 62 -6.19 27.27 33.08
CA THR A 62 -5.44 27.54 34.33
C THR A 62 -4.21 28.40 34.13
N GLY A 63 -3.73 28.58 32.90
CA GLY A 63 -2.48 29.24 32.58
C GLY A 63 -1.23 28.45 33.02
N GLU A 64 -1.37 27.20 33.46
CA GLU A 64 -0.27 26.36 33.91
C GLU A 64 0.64 26.00 32.72
N ASP A 65 1.95 26.20 32.88
CA ASP A 65 2.96 25.78 31.90
C ASP A 65 3.25 24.26 32.02
N LEU A 66 2.80 23.51 31.04
CA LEU A 66 2.96 22.08 30.97
C LEU A 66 4.19 21.64 30.15
N SER A 67 5.09 22.54 29.78
CA SER A 67 6.28 22.24 28.99
C SER A 67 7.18 21.18 29.65
N LYS A 68 7.19 21.10 30.97
CA LYS A 68 7.95 20.16 31.78
C LYS A 68 7.19 18.84 32.07
N ALA A 69 5.88 18.80 31.82
CA ALA A 69 5.10 17.57 31.98
C ALA A 69 5.41 16.59 30.86
N ASP A 70 5.36 15.30 31.16
CA ASP A 70 5.53 14.26 30.13
C ASP A 70 4.45 14.38 29.06
N GLY A 71 4.89 14.67 27.84
CA GLY A 71 4.01 14.82 26.69
C GLY A 71 4.05 13.59 25.79
N VAL A 72 2.87 13.19 25.34
CA VAL A 72 2.73 12.01 24.50
C VAL A 72 2.02 12.36 23.20
N TRP A 73 2.67 12.15 22.05
CA TRP A 73 2.07 12.35 20.75
C TRP A 73 1.05 11.25 20.41
N GLN A 74 -0.13 11.65 19.97
CA GLN A 74 -1.21 10.74 19.58
C GLN A 74 -1.81 11.16 18.24
N ALA A 75 -2.27 10.18 17.45
CA ALA A 75 -3.17 10.43 16.35
C ALA A 75 -4.54 10.89 16.90
N ASP A 76 -5.20 11.81 16.21
CA ASP A 76 -6.48 12.42 16.63
C ASP A 76 -7.52 12.40 15.47
N PHE A 77 -7.62 11.23 14.81
CA PHE A 77 -8.50 11.06 13.65
C PHE A 77 -9.96 10.85 14.00
N ASP A 78 -10.30 10.62 15.27
CA ASP A 78 -11.65 10.48 15.77
C ASP A 78 -12.18 11.77 16.41
N SER A 79 -11.45 12.88 16.25
CA SER A 79 -11.90 14.20 16.68
C SER A 79 -13.17 14.62 15.91
N ARG A 80 -13.95 15.53 16.53
CA ARG A 80 -15.17 16.06 15.91
C ARG A 80 -14.89 16.72 14.55
N GLU A 81 -13.77 17.37 14.42
CA GLU A 81 -13.29 18.03 13.21
C GLU A 81 -12.93 17.02 12.10
N ALA A 82 -12.29 15.92 12.46
CA ALA A 82 -11.97 14.84 11.55
C ALA A 82 -13.23 14.15 11.01
N VAL A 83 -14.19 13.86 11.90
CA VAL A 83 -15.50 13.29 11.53
C VAL A 83 -16.25 14.25 10.59
N ALA A 84 -16.27 15.55 10.89
CA ALA A 84 -16.93 16.55 10.05
C ALA A 84 -16.29 16.63 8.65
N ALA A 85 -14.96 16.56 8.56
CA ALA A 85 -14.23 16.58 7.30
C ALA A 85 -14.51 15.33 6.46
N ALA A 86 -14.52 14.14 7.06
CA ALA A 86 -14.82 12.89 6.39
C ALA A 86 -16.28 12.87 5.86
N ALA A 87 -17.24 13.28 6.69
CA ALA A 87 -18.65 13.39 6.32
C ALA A 87 -18.87 14.41 5.20
N PHE A 88 -18.13 15.52 5.21
CA PHE A 88 -18.18 16.51 4.15
C PHE A 88 -17.68 15.95 2.81
N LEU A 89 -16.51 15.29 2.80
CA LEU A 89 -15.95 14.68 1.59
C LEU A 89 -16.85 13.58 1.02
N HIS A 90 -17.39 12.72 1.87
CA HIS A 90 -18.30 11.67 1.43
C HIS A 90 -19.56 12.27 0.78
N ARG A 91 -20.13 13.33 1.38
CA ARG A 91 -21.27 14.06 0.76
C ARG A 91 -20.89 14.68 -0.58
N LEU A 92 -19.71 15.27 -0.73
CA LEU A 92 -19.23 15.78 -2.02
C LEU A 92 -19.17 14.70 -3.10
N ILE A 93 -18.88 13.45 -2.71
CA ILE A 93 -18.73 12.32 -3.65
C ILE A 93 -20.10 11.69 -3.97
N TRP A 94 -20.96 11.51 -2.96
CA TRP A 94 -22.14 10.63 -3.06
C TRP A 94 -23.49 11.31 -2.80
N ALA A 95 -23.54 12.53 -2.22
CA ALA A 95 -24.82 13.16 -1.93
C ALA A 95 -25.67 13.32 -3.19
N PRO A 96 -26.90 12.82 -3.21
CA PRO A 96 -27.77 12.94 -4.36
C PRO A 96 -28.35 14.37 -4.45
N TRP A 97 -28.43 14.90 -5.64
CA TRP A 97 -29.03 16.20 -5.93
C TRP A 97 -29.64 16.23 -7.32
N ILE A 98 -30.49 17.20 -7.55
CA ILE A 98 -31.07 17.50 -8.85
C ILE A 98 -30.82 18.97 -9.19
N ARG A 99 -30.92 19.29 -10.47
CA ARG A 99 -31.04 20.68 -10.91
C ARG A 99 -32.53 21.02 -10.95
N ASP A 100 -32.97 22.06 -10.25
CA ASP A 100 -34.33 22.56 -10.30
C ASP A 100 -34.68 22.93 -11.76
N PRO A 101 -35.71 22.34 -12.36
CA PRO A 101 -36.06 22.57 -13.77
C PRO A 101 -36.41 24.05 -14.09
N GLU A 102 -36.90 24.81 -13.10
CA GLU A 102 -37.33 26.19 -13.31
C GLU A 102 -36.23 27.22 -13.01
N THR A 103 -35.51 27.04 -11.89
CA THR A 103 -34.49 28.01 -11.45
C THR A 103 -33.09 27.66 -11.92
N GLY A 104 -32.85 26.39 -12.27
CA GLY A 104 -31.54 25.87 -12.60
C GLY A 104 -30.63 25.66 -11.40
N ASP A 105 -31.10 25.93 -10.18
CA ASP A 105 -30.31 25.81 -8.94
C ASP A 105 -30.17 24.35 -8.50
N PRO A 106 -29.07 23.98 -7.84
CA PRO A 106 -28.89 22.66 -7.27
C PRO A 106 -29.75 22.48 -6.02
N VAL A 107 -30.49 21.37 -5.96
CA VAL A 107 -31.36 20.97 -4.84
C VAL A 107 -30.87 19.65 -4.30
N ASP A 108 -30.33 19.65 -3.07
CA ASP A 108 -29.90 18.43 -2.37
C ASP A 108 -31.13 17.57 -2.03
N LEU A 109 -31.00 16.26 -2.24
CA LEU A 109 -32.08 15.31 -2.02
C LEU A 109 -31.82 14.43 -0.79
N GLN A 110 -32.90 14.09 -0.10
CA GLN A 110 -32.88 13.07 0.94
C GLN A 110 -33.32 11.71 0.35
N PRO A 111 -32.92 10.57 0.94
CA PRO A 111 -33.33 9.25 0.43
C PRO A 111 -34.84 9.07 0.29
N ALA A 112 -35.62 9.63 1.21
CA ALA A 112 -37.10 9.60 1.16
C ALA A 112 -37.66 10.40 -0.04
N GLU A 113 -37.06 11.54 -0.37
CA GLU A 113 -37.45 12.38 -1.51
C GLU A 113 -37.12 11.68 -2.84
N ILE A 114 -35.99 10.96 -2.91
CA ILE A 114 -35.65 10.15 -4.08
C ILE A 114 -36.65 9.03 -4.28
N ALA A 115 -37.07 8.37 -3.20
CA ALA A 115 -38.10 7.31 -3.23
C ALA A 115 -39.45 7.87 -3.66
N ALA A 116 -39.81 9.08 -3.21
CA ALA A 116 -41.04 9.76 -3.55
C ALA A 116 -41.04 10.38 -4.99
N GLY A 117 -39.86 10.59 -5.59
CA GLY A 117 -39.73 11.30 -6.87
C GLY A 117 -40.08 12.78 -6.79
N SER A 118 -40.07 13.35 -5.59
CA SER A 118 -40.37 14.78 -5.37
C SER A 118 -39.64 15.33 -4.15
N ALA A 119 -39.29 16.61 -4.18
CA ALA A 119 -38.70 17.33 -3.06
C ALA A 119 -39.44 18.67 -2.86
N THR A 120 -39.65 19.07 -1.61
CA THR A 120 -40.29 20.35 -1.27
C THR A 120 -39.22 21.35 -0.82
N ARG A 121 -39.12 22.48 -1.49
CA ARG A 121 -38.21 23.58 -1.12
C ARG A 121 -38.94 24.90 -1.18
N ALA A 122 -38.83 25.71 -0.15
CA ALA A 122 -39.51 27.01 -0.03
C ALA A 122 -41.03 26.96 -0.32
N GLY A 123 -41.71 25.86 0.08
CA GLY A 123 -43.14 25.68 -0.13
C GLY A 123 -43.55 25.20 -1.54
N ARG A 124 -42.59 24.99 -2.46
CA ARG A 124 -42.81 24.48 -3.80
C ARG A 124 -42.42 23.02 -3.92
N GLU A 125 -43.28 22.18 -4.51
CA GLU A 125 -42.98 20.81 -4.86
C GLU A 125 -42.22 20.75 -6.18
N ILE A 126 -41.03 20.13 -6.18
CA ILE A 126 -40.18 19.88 -7.36
C ILE A 126 -40.28 18.39 -7.66
N ARG A 127 -40.81 18.02 -8.81
CA ARG A 127 -40.92 16.63 -9.27
C ARG A 127 -39.77 16.30 -10.21
N PHE A 128 -39.22 15.08 -10.11
CA PHE A 128 -38.09 14.64 -10.90
C PHE A 128 -38.14 13.13 -11.14
N GLY A 129 -37.52 12.67 -12.23
CA GLY A 129 -37.29 11.26 -12.52
C GLY A 129 -36.02 10.74 -11.85
N ARG A 130 -35.85 9.41 -11.80
CA ARG A 130 -34.59 8.81 -11.31
C ARG A 130 -33.39 9.18 -12.17
N GLU A 131 -33.61 9.43 -13.46
CA GLU A 131 -32.60 9.85 -14.42
C GLU A 131 -32.11 11.30 -14.20
N ASP A 132 -32.87 12.11 -13.48
CA ASP A 132 -32.50 13.50 -13.17
C ASP A 132 -31.61 13.57 -11.91
N VAL A 133 -31.56 12.49 -11.12
CA VAL A 133 -30.77 12.45 -9.88
C VAL A 133 -29.28 12.32 -10.21
N ILE A 134 -28.52 13.33 -9.81
CA ILE A 134 -27.07 13.37 -9.95
C ILE A 134 -26.47 13.02 -8.59
N LYS A 135 -25.50 12.08 -8.58
CA LYS A 135 -24.75 11.74 -7.36
C LYS A 135 -23.47 12.55 -7.29
N GLY A 136 -23.35 13.30 -6.20
CA GLY A 136 -22.15 14.04 -5.85
C GLY A 136 -21.76 15.16 -6.81
N VAL A 137 -20.85 15.98 -6.38
CA VAL A 137 -20.24 17.08 -7.13
C VAL A 137 -18.74 16.93 -7.28
N SER A 138 -18.18 15.88 -6.67
CA SER A 138 -16.75 15.60 -6.67
C SER A 138 -16.45 14.21 -7.21
N ARG A 139 -15.29 14.04 -7.78
CA ARG A 139 -14.74 12.75 -8.16
C ARG A 139 -13.44 12.55 -7.42
N ALA A 140 -13.43 11.64 -6.44
CA ALA A 140 -12.18 11.11 -5.93
C ALA A 140 -11.60 10.16 -6.99
N LEU A 141 -10.39 10.42 -7.42
CA LEU A 141 -9.70 9.60 -8.41
C LEU A 141 -8.70 8.69 -7.69
N PRO A 142 -8.74 7.38 -7.94
CA PRO A 142 -7.70 6.51 -7.45
C PRO A 142 -6.36 6.86 -8.09
N ARG A 143 -5.29 6.73 -7.32
CA ARG A 143 -3.88 7.07 -7.62
C ARG A 143 -3.36 6.56 -8.96
N LEU A 144 -4.05 5.63 -9.62
CA LEU A 144 -3.38 4.73 -10.55
C LEU A 144 -3.67 4.98 -12.03
N ASN A 145 -4.73 5.69 -12.42
CA ASN A 145 -5.15 5.65 -13.81
C ASN A 145 -5.68 6.94 -14.42
N GLN A 146 -5.72 8.06 -13.70
CA GLN A 146 -6.20 9.31 -14.30
C GLN A 146 -5.31 10.49 -13.90
N ASP A 147 -4.81 11.18 -14.89
CA ASP A 147 -4.08 12.43 -14.74
C ASP A 147 -5.08 13.57 -14.49
N LEU A 148 -5.24 13.97 -13.22
CA LEU A 148 -6.13 15.07 -12.81
C LEU A 148 -5.83 16.39 -13.54
N PRO A 149 -4.56 16.80 -13.70
CA PRO A 149 -4.21 17.95 -14.49
C PRO A 149 -4.74 17.87 -15.92
N GLN A 150 -4.66 16.71 -16.55
CA GLN A 150 -5.17 16.51 -17.90
C GLN A 150 -6.70 16.64 -17.98
N LEU A 151 -7.43 16.07 -17.01
CA LEU A 151 -8.88 16.21 -16.90
C LEU A 151 -9.32 17.66 -16.63
N PHE A 152 -8.55 18.40 -15.85
CA PHE A 152 -8.76 19.82 -15.62
C PHE A 152 -8.53 20.61 -16.92
N ALA A 153 -7.45 20.35 -17.64
CA ALA A 153 -7.15 20.99 -18.92
C ALA A 153 -8.22 20.71 -19.98
N GLN A 154 -8.84 19.53 -19.95
CA GLN A 154 -9.95 19.14 -20.84
C GLN A 154 -11.29 19.73 -20.41
N GLY A 155 -11.35 20.41 -19.26
CA GLY A 155 -12.58 20.99 -18.72
C GLY A 155 -13.55 19.97 -18.11
N GLU A 156 -13.13 18.73 -17.91
CA GLU A 156 -13.94 17.70 -17.23
C GLU A 156 -14.03 17.92 -15.72
N VAL A 157 -13.05 18.62 -15.15
CA VAL A 157 -12.98 19.00 -13.74
C VAL A 157 -12.82 20.51 -13.64
N VAL A 158 -13.65 21.17 -12.86
CA VAL A 158 -13.64 22.63 -12.70
C VAL A 158 -12.64 23.11 -11.66
N ALA A 159 -12.41 22.32 -10.62
CA ALA A 159 -11.41 22.58 -9.59
C ALA A 159 -10.68 21.30 -9.24
N LEU A 160 -9.38 21.37 -9.09
CA LEU A 160 -8.59 20.25 -8.61
C LEU A 160 -7.82 20.67 -7.35
N PHE A 161 -7.57 19.66 -6.51
CA PHE A 161 -6.78 19.80 -5.32
C PHE A 161 -5.43 19.11 -5.54
N SER A 162 -4.36 19.90 -5.57
CA SER A 162 -3.01 19.42 -5.83
C SER A 162 -1.95 20.40 -5.33
N GLY A 163 -0.69 20.04 -5.44
CA GLY A 163 0.44 20.91 -5.13
C GLY A 163 0.66 22.01 -6.17
N ALA A 164 1.47 23.00 -5.83
CA ALA A 164 1.76 24.13 -6.69
C ALA A 164 2.49 23.75 -8.00
N GLU A 165 3.20 22.63 -8.01
CA GLU A 165 3.88 22.05 -9.17
C GLU A 165 2.93 21.75 -10.33
N VAL A 166 1.67 21.48 -10.04
CA VAL A 166 0.64 21.22 -11.06
C VAL A 166 0.36 22.46 -11.92
N VAL A 167 0.56 23.65 -11.38
CA VAL A 167 0.41 24.88 -12.17
C VAL A 167 1.38 24.89 -13.34
N GLU A 168 2.62 24.43 -13.15
CA GLU A 168 3.59 24.32 -14.24
C GLU A 168 3.19 23.26 -15.25
N GLN A 169 2.74 22.11 -14.80
CA GLN A 169 2.22 21.06 -15.67
C GLN A 169 1.04 21.55 -16.52
N LEU A 170 0.08 22.27 -15.91
CA LEU A 170 -1.06 22.83 -16.62
C LEU A 170 -0.65 23.87 -17.67
N THR A 171 0.26 24.78 -17.31
CA THR A 171 0.62 25.90 -18.18
C THR A 171 1.66 25.56 -19.23
N ARG A 172 2.66 24.74 -18.89
CA ARG A 172 3.78 24.41 -19.76
C ARG A 172 3.55 23.16 -20.59
N ASP A 173 3.11 22.07 -19.93
CA ASP A 173 2.98 20.77 -20.60
C ASP A 173 1.61 20.62 -21.29
N LEU A 174 0.56 21.15 -20.68
CA LEU A 174 -0.80 21.10 -21.22
C LEU A 174 -1.26 22.40 -21.90
N ASN A 175 -0.37 23.41 -21.99
CA ASN A 175 -0.59 24.67 -22.69
C ASN A 175 -1.84 25.45 -22.26
N LEU A 176 -2.27 25.35 -21.01
CA LEU A 176 -3.33 26.21 -20.50
C LEU A 176 -2.81 27.63 -20.29
N PRO A 177 -3.57 28.67 -20.72
CA PRO A 177 -3.22 30.05 -20.40
C PRO A 177 -3.14 30.27 -18.90
N ALA A 178 -2.07 30.93 -18.43
CA ALA A 178 -1.81 31.10 -16.99
C ALA A 178 -2.90 31.90 -16.26
N ASP A 179 -3.61 32.77 -16.95
CA ASP A 179 -4.75 33.56 -16.47
C ASP A 179 -6.02 32.72 -16.26
N MET A 180 -6.10 31.53 -16.87
CA MET A 180 -7.20 30.58 -16.65
C MET A 180 -7.01 29.73 -15.41
N VAL A 181 -5.83 29.71 -14.78
CA VAL A 181 -5.51 28.89 -13.62
C VAL A 181 -5.56 29.72 -12.34
N GLY A 182 -6.64 29.59 -11.59
CA GLY A 182 -6.80 30.24 -10.28
C GLY A 182 -6.27 29.35 -9.13
N ILE A 183 -5.55 29.96 -8.16
CA ILE A 183 -5.06 29.26 -6.97
C ILE A 183 -5.81 29.81 -5.76
N MET A 184 -6.47 28.90 -4.99
CA MET A 184 -7.26 29.25 -3.83
C MET A 184 -6.76 28.49 -2.59
N PRO A 185 -6.83 29.07 -1.38
CA PRO A 185 -6.65 28.31 -0.15
C PRO A 185 -7.87 27.42 0.10
N PHE A 186 -7.73 26.42 0.96
CA PHE A 186 -8.87 25.67 1.47
C PHE A 186 -9.85 26.58 2.18
N PRO A 187 -11.15 26.52 1.84
CA PRO A 187 -12.14 27.33 2.50
C PRO A 187 -12.27 26.96 3.98
N ALA A 188 -12.54 27.93 4.84
CA ALA A 188 -12.86 27.66 6.23
C ALA A 188 -14.16 26.87 6.37
N ALA A 189 -14.19 25.89 7.26
CA ALA A 189 -15.37 25.04 7.47
C ALA A 189 -16.54 25.80 8.13
N SER A 190 -16.27 26.90 8.84
CA SER A 190 -17.29 27.76 9.45
C SER A 190 -16.86 29.22 9.46
N ALA A 191 -17.81 30.14 9.71
CA ALA A 191 -17.59 31.58 9.71
C ALA A 191 -16.56 32.08 10.75
N GLY A 192 -16.29 31.30 11.79
CA GLY A 192 -15.31 31.66 12.83
C GLY A 192 -13.90 31.14 12.58
N LEU A 193 -13.69 30.34 11.55
CA LEU A 193 -12.40 29.74 11.21
C LEU A 193 -11.75 30.48 10.05
N LYS A 194 -10.42 30.37 9.96
CA LYS A 194 -9.66 30.93 8.83
C LYS A 194 -9.45 29.88 7.75
N PRO A 195 -9.42 30.29 6.47
CA PRO A 195 -8.99 29.41 5.39
C PRO A 195 -7.59 28.86 5.65
N VAL A 196 -7.30 27.65 5.14
CA VAL A 196 -6.01 26.97 5.32
C VAL A 196 -5.27 26.89 3.99
N PHE A 197 -3.98 27.17 4.03
CA PHE A 197 -3.06 26.92 2.92
C PHE A 197 -2.01 25.92 3.40
N GLN A 198 -1.86 24.80 2.70
CA GLN A 198 -0.86 23.81 3.03
C GLN A 198 0.51 24.29 2.54
N ALA A 199 1.47 24.39 3.45
CA ALA A 199 2.83 24.83 3.17
C ALA A 199 3.81 23.72 3.55
N HIS A 200 4.79 23.48 2.69
CA HIS A 200 5.91 22.61 3.02
C HIS A 200 7.01 23.44 3.68
N LYS A 201 7.52 22.96 4.81
CA LYS A 201 8.64 23.58 5.54
C LYS A 201 9.77 22.58 5.66
N HIS A 202 10.99 23.04 5.49
CA HIS A 202 12.18 22.25 5.79
C HIS A 202 12.63 22.54 7.23
N PHE A 203 12.97 21.47 7.95
CA PHE A 203 13.46 21.55 9.32
C PHE A 203 14.83 20.89 9.37
N TYR A 204 15.75 21.56 10.07
CA TYR A 204 17.02 20.97 10.44
C TYR A 204 16.97 20.62 11.92
N SER A 205 17.36 19.41 12.29
CA SER A 205 17.37 18.98 13.69
C SER A 205 18.61 18.13 13.98
N MET A 206 19.03 18.13 15.24
CA MET A 206 20.09 17.24 15.71
C MET A 206 19.48 15.92 16.14
N THR A 207 20.18 14.81 15.83
CA THR A 207 19.77 13.48 16.28
C THR A 207 20.09 13.25 17.76
N GLU A 208 19.40 12.31 18.41
CA GLU A 208 19.67 11.91 19.80
C GLU A 208 21.15 11.49 20.00
N GLY A 209 21.80 10.93 18.98
CA GLY A 209 23.20 10.55 19.03
C GLY A 209 24.14 11.74 19.28
N VAL A 210 23.75 12.96 18.86
CA VAL A 210 24.49 14.19 19.13
C VAL A 210 24.40 14.58 20.60
N ALA A 211 23.29 14.31 21.27
CA ALA A 211 23.10 14.63 22.70
C ALA A 211 24.14 13.93 23.60
N ARG A 212 24.72 12.81 23.15
CA ARG A 212 25.74 12.03 23.88
C ARG A 212 27.18 12.48 23.63
N ARG A 213 27.38 13.44 22.72
CA ARG A 213 28.70 13.98 22.39
C ARG A 213 29.13 15.04 23.43
N SER A 214 30.41 15.41 23.38
CA SER A 214 30.91 16.51 24.21
C SER A 214 30.15 17.82 23.94
N LYS A 215 30.18 18.73 24.88
CA LYS A 215 29.51 20.03 24.71
C LYS A 215 30.05 20.79 23.50
N GLU A 216 31.37 20.77 23.31
CA GLU A 216 32.05 21.45 22.18
C GLU A 216 31.63 20.87 20.82
N GLU A 217 31.52 19.53 20.71
CA GLU A 217 31.03 18.90 19.48
C GLU A 217 29.53 19.22 19.22
N ARG A 218 28.71 19.26 20.25
CA ARG A 218 27.30 19.65 20.11
C ARG A 218 27.13 21.09 19.66
N ASP A 219 27.90 22.01 20.26
CA ASP A 219 27.87 23.43 19.93
C ASP A 219 28.36 23.65 18.48
N LEU A 220 29.38 22.92 18.04
CA LEU A 220 29.85 22.95 16.64
C LEU A 220 28.78 22.43 15.67
N ILE A 221 28.16 21.29 15.97
CA ILE A 221 27.07 20.73 15.14
C ILE A 221 25.89 21.69 15.09
N TRP A 222 25.54 22.31 16.24
CA TRP A 222 24.47 23.29 16.29
C TRP A 222 24.78 24.53 15.44
N ALA A 223 26.01 25.04 15.49
CA ALA A 223 26.46 26.14 14.64
C ALA A 223 26.35 25.80 13.14
N CYS A 224 26.62 24.55 12.76
CA CYS A 224 26.40 24.08 11.38
C CYS A 224 24.89 24.07 11.02
N VAL A 225 24.03 23.64 11.93
CA VAL A 225 22.56 23.65 11.73
C VAL A 225 22.04 25.09 11.59
N GLU A 226 22.50 26.00 12.45
CA GLU A 226 22.16 27.43 12.36
C GLU A 226 22.66 28.07 11.05
N ALA A 227 23.87 27.72 10.62
CA ALA A 227 24.41 28.19 9.35
C ALA A 227 23.53 27.73 8.16
N LEU A 228 23.11 26.46 8.14
CA LEU A 228 22.24 25.93 7.10
C LEU A 228 20.85 26.60 7.08
N ALA A 229 20.34 27.01 8.24
CA ALA A 229 19.07 27.72 8.38
C ALA A 229 19.21 29.24 8.29
N SER A 230 20.39 29.75 8.06
CA SER A 230 20.67 31.18 8.04
C SER A 230 20.06 31.87 6.82
N GLU A 231 19.79 33.16 6.97
CA GLU A 231 19.34 34.03 5.88
C GLU A 231 20.34 34.05 4.72
N ALA A 232 21.65 34.02 5.02
CA ALA A 232 22.70 34.00 4.01
C ALA A 232 22.65 32.77 3.09
N VAL A 233 22.35 31.57 3.64
CA VAL A 233 22.17 30.35 2.85
C VAL A 233 20.86 30.38 2.06
N ASN A 234 19.79 30.91 2.67
CA ASN A 234 18.54 31.13 1.96
C ASN A 234 18.72 32.08 0.77
N ASP A 235 19.42 33.19 0.97
CA ASP A 235 19.73 34.17 -0.07
C ASP A 235 20.49 33.57 -1.24
N GLU A 236 21.51 32.76 -0.95
CA GLU A 236 22.28 32.05 -1.98
C GLU A 236 21.42 31.01 -2.70
N THR A 237 20.53 30.32 -1.99
CA THR A 237 19.57 29.39 -2.58
C THR A 237 18.60 30.10 -3.52
N VAL A 238 18.10 31.28 -3.12
CA VAL A 238 17.19 32.08 -3.97
C VAL A 238 17.92 32.58 -5.23
N LYS A 239 19.17 33.10 -5.10
CA LYS A 239 20.00 33.49 -6.23
C LYS A 239 20.21 32.34 -7.20
N GLN A 240 20.54 31.15 -6.67
CA GLN A 240 20.74 29.97 -7.51
C GLN A 240 19.46 29.58 -8.25
N LYS A 241 18.32 29.59 -7.59
CA LYS A 241 17.01 29.32 -8.21
C LYS A 241 16.68 30.32 -9.32
N VAL A 242 16.99 31.60 -9.13
CA VAL A 242 16.80 32.63 -10.14
C VAL A 242 17.69 32.35 -11.36
N LEU A 243 18.97 32.01 -11.13
CA LEU A 243 19.91 31.66 -12.21
C LEU A 243 19.47 30.41 -12.99
N GLU A 244 18.85 29.44 -12.34
CA GLU A 244 18.32 28.21 -12.93
C GLU A 244 16.96 28.42 -13.63
N GLY A 245 16.39 29.64 -13.64
CA GLY A 245 15.08 29.92 -14.21
C GLY A 245 13.89 29.46 -13.37
N HIS A 246 14.11 29.28 -12.06
CA HIS A 246 13.09 28.84 -11.11
C HIS A 246 12.61 29.95 -10.16
N ALA A 247 12.78 31.22 -10.54
CA ALA A 247 12.38 32.39 -9.76
C ALA A 247 10.90 32.36 -9.31
N ARG A 248 10.01 31.79 -10.13
CA ARG A 248 8.59 31.63 -9.85
C ARG A 248 8.25 30.84 -8.57
N TRP A 249 9.20 30.05 -8.07
CA TRP A 249 9.04 29.23 -6.86
C TRP A 249 9.70 29.84 -5.62
N CYS A 250 10.28 31.02 -5.78
CA CYS A 250 10.86 31.78 -4.67
C CYS A 250 9.77 32.58 -3.92
N VAL A 251 10.03 32.82 -2.65
CA VAL A 251 9.19 33.67 -1.81
C VAL A 251 9.25 35.10 -2.35
N PRO A 252 8.11 35.78 -2.60
CA PRO A 252 8.10 37.13 -3.16
C PRO A 252 8.95 38.14 -2.38
N ASP A 253 8.88 38.14 -1.04
CA ASP A 253 9.68 39.02 -0.16
C ASP A 253 11.20 38.81 -0.34
N ASP A 254 11.65 37.58 -0.57
CA ASP A 254 13.07 37.26 -0.80
C ASP A 254 13.53 37.81 -2.14
N LEU A 255 12.69 37.68 -3.19
CA LEU A 255 12.98 38.26 -4.51
C LEU A 255 13.10 39.80 -4.43
N GLU A 256 12.18 40.47 -3.70
CA GLU A 256 12.22 41.91 -3.49
C GLU A 256 13.47 42.33 -2.71
N ARG A 257 13.77 41.65 -1.60
CA ARG A 257 14.89 41.93 -0.71
C ARG A 257 16.25 41.76 -1.41
N LEU A 258 16.33 40.81 -2.31
CA LEU A 258 17.56 40.53 -3.08
C LEU A 258 17.68 41.32 -4.41
N GLY A 259 16.69 42.17 -4.70
CA GLY A 259 16.70 43.04 -5.89
C GLY A 259 16.26 42.37 -7.19
N PHE A 260 15.67 41.16 -7.12
CA PHE A 260 15.16 40.41 -8.27
C PHE A 260 13.70 40.78 -8.59
N THR A 261 13.37 42.06 -8.58
CA THR A 261 11.99 42.55 -8.68
C THR A 261 11.37 42.24 -10.06
N GLU A 262 12.18 42.15 -11.12
CA GLU A 262 11.72 41.76 -12.44
C GLU A 262 11.11 40.36 -12.53
N TYR A 263 11.53 39.44 -11.63
CA TYR A 263 11.01 38.07 -11.59
C TYR A 263 9.74 37.94 -10.76
N LEU A 264 9.28 38.99 -10.07
CA LEU A 264 8.03 38.94 -9.34
C LEU A 264 6.82 38.66 -10.22
N GLU A 265 6.86 39.10 -11.48
CA GLU A 265 5.79 38.84 -12.46
C GLU A 265 5.72 37.36 -12.86
N GLU A 266 6.81 36.61 -12.75
CA GLU A 266 6.84 35.17 -13.00
C GLU A 266 6.15 34.37 -11.90
N VAL A 267 6.10 34.89 -10.66
CA VAL A 267 5.38 34.23 -9.56
C VAL A 267 3.88 34.31 -9.83
N PRO A 268 3.17 33.18 -9.91
CA PRO A 268 1.74 33.16 -10.20
C PRO A 268 0.94 34.09 -9.26
N LEU A 269 0.05 34.89 -9.81
CA LEU A 269 -0.72 35.90 -9.07
C LEU A 269 -1.46 35.30 -7.86
N GLY A 270 -1.97 34.06 -7.99
CA GLY A 270 -2.64 33.38 -6.92
C GLY A 270 -1.70 33.03 -5.75
N ILE A 271 -0.44 32.68 -6.03
CA ILE A 271 0.58 32.43 -5.00
C ILE A 271 0.92 33.74 -4.29
N ARG A 272 1.19 34.82 -5.00
CA ARG A 272 1.48 36.14 -4.43
C ARG A 272 0.34 36.61 -3.50
N ARG A 273 -0.90 36.57 -3.97
CA ARG A 273 -2.08 36.94 -3.17
C ARG A 273 -2.26 36.08 -1.92
N ASN A 274 -2.05 34.78 -2.01
CA ASN A 274 -2.16 33.90 -0.86
C ASN A 274 -1.01 34.11 0.12
N TYR A 275 0.20 34.38 -0.37
CA TYR A 275 1.34 34.71 0.49
C TYR A 275 1.07 35.98 1.34
N GLU A 276 0.60 37.05 0.73
CA GLU A 276 0.20 38.27 1.43
C GLU A 276 -0.91 38.01 2.48
N ARG A 277 -1.87 37.17 2.14
CA ARG A 277 -2.94 36.80 3.07
C ARG A 277 -2.44 35.91 4.22
N ILE A 278 -1.42 35.09 4.00
CA ILE A 278 -0.75 34.34 5.07
C ILE A 278 0.00 35.31 5.99
N LYS A 279 0.76 36.24 5.40
CA LYS A 279 1.54 37.27 6.13
C LYS A 279 0.64 38.15 6.99
N SER A 280 -0.50 38.57 6.51
CA SER A 280 -1.50 39.32 7.26
C SER A 280 -2.30 38.47 8.26
N GLY A 281 -2.09 37.19 8.35
CA GLY A 281 -2.84 36.26 9.20
C GLY A 281 -4.30 36.02 8.78
N ALA A 282 -4.69 36.42 7.59
CA ALA A 282 -6.02 36.14 7.03
C ALA A 282 -6.19 34.68 6.59
N ILE A 283 -5.10 34.00 6.31
CA ILE A 283 -5.03 32.57 5.98
C ILE A 283 -4.05 31.91 6.94
N LEU A 284 -4.33 30.67 7.37
CA LEU A 284 -3.41 29.88 8.17
C LEU A 284 -2.54 29.01 7.24
N ALA A 285 -1.23 29.14 7.37
CA ALA A 285 -0.30 28.18 6.77
C ALA A 285 -0.21 26.94 7.69
N ARG A 286 -0.52 25.77 7.18
CA ARG A 286 -0.45 24.49 7.90
C ARG A 286 0.52 23.55 7.19
N THR A 287 1.20 22.72 7.97
CA THR A 287 2.15 21.74 7.45
C THR A 287 1.67 20.32 7.76
N GLU A 288 2.17 19.35 7.00
CA GLU A 288 2.02 17.95 7.38
C GLU A 288 2.81 17.66 8.68
N PRO A 289 2.35 16.70 9.50
CA PRO A 289 3.11 16.26 10.66
C PRO A 289 4.45 15.63 10.25
N TYR A 290 5.56 16.12 10.80
CA TYR A 290 6.89 15.56 10.58
C TYR A 290 7.31 14.58 11.69
N ALA A 291 6.39 13.77 12.18
CA ALA A 291 6.71 12.70 13.11
C ALA A 291 7.32 11.52 12.37
N GLY A 292 8.30 10.83 12.95
CA GLY A 292 9.01 9.72 12.29
C GLY A 292 8.14 8.54 11.87
N PHE A 293 6.93 8.44 12.38
CA PHE A 293 5.91 7.45 12.00
C PHE A 293 4.81 8.02 11.07
N TRP A 294 4.92 9.31 10.66
CA TRP A 294 3.87 9.96 9.86
C TRP A 294 3.62 9.24 8.53
N GLN A 295 4.66 8.75 7.88
CA GLN A 295 4.49 7.99 6.63
C GLN A 295 3.60 6.76 6.81
N ALA A 296 3.77 6.03 7.91
CA ALA A 296 2.96 4.84 8.21
C ALA A 296 1.50 5.22 8.54
N VAL A 297 1.30 6.33 9.27
CA VAL A 297 -0.03 6.89 9.56
C VAL A 297 -0.71 7.38 8.28
N SER A 298 0.02 8.07 7.44
CA SER A 298 -0.42 8.53 6.12
C SER A 298 -0.89 7.36 5.24
N ASP A 299 -0.10 6.30 5.17
CA ASP A 299 -0.46 5.08 4.42
C ASP A 299 -1.70 4.37 5.01
N LEU A 300 -1.90 4.43 6.33
CA LEU A 300 -3.10 3.87 6.98
C LEU A 300 -4.35 4.67 6.59
N ILE A 301 -4.26 6.01 6.60
CA ILE A 301 -5.33 6.91 6.18
C ILE A 301 -5.70 6.64 4.73
N ASP A 302 -4.70 6.61 3.83
CA ASP A 302 -4.91 6.33 2.40
C ASP A 302 -5.68 5.03 2.18
N ARG A 303 -5.30 3.99 2.87
CA ARG A 303 -5.88 2.67 2.66
C ARG A 303 -7.29 2.53 3.23
N ARG A 304 -7.53 3.05 4.44
CA ARG A 304 -8.79 2.82 5.15
C ARG A 304 -9.80 3.94 4.97
N LEU A 305 -9.40 5.19 5.21
CA LEU A 305 -10.33 6.31 5.13
C LEU A 305 -10.82 6.52 3.70
N LEU A 306 -9.90 6.51 2.72
CA LEU A 306 -10.28 6.72 1.33
C LEU A 306 -11.08 5.56 0.77
N GLY A 307 -10.80 4.32 1.20
CA GLY A 307 -11.65 3.17 0.87
C GLY A 307 -13.10 3.34 1.34
N LEU A 308 -13.29 3.90 2.53
CA LEU A 308 -14.61 4.21 3.07
C LEU A 308 -15.30 5.37 2.34
N LEU A 309 -14.55 6.44 2.03
CA LEU A 309 -15.08 7.60 1.31
C LEU A 309 -15.50 7.28 -0.13
N LEU A 310 -14.83 6.29 -0.75
CA LEU A 310 -15.10 5.86 -2.12
C LEU A 310 -16.22 4.81 -2.23
N ALA A 311 -16.61 4.17 -1.13
CA ALA A 311 -17.67 3.18 -1.13
C ALA A 311 -19.04 3.86 -1.26
N ASP A 312 -19.80 3.50 -2.31
CA ASP A 312 -21.22 3.86 -2.44
C ASP A 312 -22.06 2.93 -1.54
N THR A 313 -22.13 3.24 -0.25
CA THR A 313 -22.81 2.38 0.72
C THR A 313 -24.34 2.56 0.73
N GLY A 314 -24.88 3.58 0.05
CA GLY A 314 -26.31 3.89 0.02
C GLY A 314 -26.95 4.18 1.39
N GLU A 315 -26.24 3.91 2.47
CA GLU A 315 -26.64 4.07 3.86
C GLU A 315 -25.73 5.09 4.56
N SER A 316 -26.17 5.61 5.68
CA SER A 316 -25.37 6.51 6.51
C SER A 316 -24.15 5.75 7.07
N LEU A 317 -22.97 6.04 6.55
CA LEU A 317 -21.73 5.51 7.10
C LEU A 317 -21.51 6.07 8.52
N ASP A 318 -21.23 5.18 9.46
CA ASP A 318 -20.83 5.61 10.81
C ASP A 318 -19.37 6.05 10.80
N TYR A 319 -19.15 7.33 10.49
CA TYR A 319 -17.82 7.93 10.45
C TYR A 319 -17.11 7.89 11.80
N VAL A 320 -17.87 7.98 12.90
CA VAL A 320 -17.31 7.99 14.26
C VAL A 320 -16.67 6.63 14.55
N ALA A 321 -17.40 5.55 14.31
CA ALA A 321 -16.88 4.19 14.52
C ALA A 321 -15.69 3.89 13.58
N ALA A 322 -15.79 4.30 12.32
CA ALA A 322 -14.75 4.07 11.33
C ALA A 322 -13.46 4.83 11.66
N LEU A 323 -13.54 6.12 11.96
CA LEU A 323 -12.38 6.95 12.31
C LEU A 323 -11.79 6.56 13.66
N LYS A 324 -12.63 6.16 14.63
CA LYS A 324 -12.16 5.63 15.91
C LYS A 324 -11.32 4.36 15.71
N SER A 325 -11.76 3.43 14.86
CA SER A 325 -10.97 2.24 14.53
C SER A 325 -9.63 2.59 13.87
N ILE A 326 -9.62 3.57 12.94
CA ILE A 326 -8.38 4.06 12.31
C ILE A 326 -7.46 4.71 13.34
N ASN A 327 -8.02 5.50 14.26
CA ASN A 327 -7.27 6.17 15.32
C ASN A 327 -6.67 5.17 16.32
N GLU A 328 -7.43 4.15 16.72
CA GLU A 328 -6.94 3.07 17.57
C GLU A 328 -5.80 2.30 16.91
N ASP A 329 -5.91 1.96 15.63
CA ASP A 329 -4.85 1.27 14.88
C ASP A 329 -3.62 2.16 14.68
N ALA A 330 -3.79 3.46 14.43
CA ALA A 330 -2.66 4.39 14.37
C ALA A 330 -1.93 4.46 15.72
N ASN A 331 -2.66 4.60 16.81
CA ASN A 331 -2.06 4.74 18.16
C ASN A 331 -1.48 3.42 18.67
N ASN A 332 -2.15 2.29 18.49
CA ASN A 332 -1.72 1.00 19.02
C ASN A 332 -0.71 0.30 18.11
N GLY A 333 -0.98 0.26 16.81
CA GLY A 333 -0.16 -0.44 15.82
C GLY A 333 1.06 0.36 15.36
N LEU A 334 0.86 1.64 15.00
CA LEU A 334 1.91 2.45 14.38
C LEU A 334 2.73 3.24 15.40
N MET A 335 2.11 3.73 16.47
CA MET A 335 2.78 4.48 17.54
C MET A 335 3.27 3.60 18.70
N PHE A 336 3.19 2.26 18.58
CA PHE A 336 3.66 1.29 19.59
C PHE A 336 3.12 1.53 21.01
N ARG A 337 1.83 1.81 21.13
CA ARG A 337 1.22 2.12 22.41
C ARG A 337 0.33 1.01 22.96
N VAL A 338 0.76 -0.23 22.82
CA VAL A 338 0.16 -1.28 23.66
C VAL A 338 0.49 -0.93 25.12
N PRO A 339 -0.52 -0.72 25.97
CA PRO A 339 -0.28 -0.33 27.35
C PRO A 339 0.69 -1.32 28.04
N GLU A 340 1.68 -0.80 28.75
CA GLU A 340 2.71 -1.65 29.37
C GLU A 340 2.10 -2.71 30.31
N LYS A 341 0.95 -2.38 30.90
CA LYS A 341 0.18 -3.31 31.74
C LYS A 341 -0.29 -4.54 30.95
N GLU A 342 -0.70 -4.36 29.68
CA GLU A 342 -1.15 -5.44 28.83
C GLU A 342 0.04 -6.26 28.30
N MET A 343 1.12 -5.59 27.93
CA MET A 343 2.39 -6.24 27.58
C MET A 343 2.93 -7.12 28.73
N ARG A 344 2.93 -6.60 29.96
CA ARG A 344 3.36 -7.39 31.15
C ARG A 344 2.48 -8.63 31.38
N ARG A 345 1.19 -8.54 31.09
CA ARG A 345 0.25 -9.68 31.20
C ARG A 345 0.53 -10.76 30.16
N GLN A 346 0.93 -10.38 28.95
CA GLN A 346 1.11 -11.31 27.84
C GLN A 346 2.52 -11.90 27.71
N ARG A 347 3.55 -11.23 28.25
CA ARG A 347 4.94 -11.73 28.24
C ARG A 347 5.08 -13.17 28.75
N PRO A 348 4.47 -13.59 29.87
CA PRO A 348 4.59 -14.98 30.34
C PRO A 348 3.93 -15.98 29.37
N LEU A 349 2.77 -15.65 28.81
CA LEU A 349 2.09 -16.50 27.84
C LEU A 349 2.94 -16.66 26.57
N ALA A 350 3.50 -15.58 26.05
CA ALA A 350 4.37 -15.61 24.88
C ALA A 350 5.63 -16.46 25.12
N ARG A 351 6.23 -16.36 26.30
CA ARG A 351 7.38 -17.21 26.68
C ARG A 351 7.03 -18.69 26.72
N VAL A 352 5.85 -19.04 27.23
CA VAL A 352 5.37 -20.42 27.25
C VAL A 352 5.14 -20.93 25.83
N ILE A 353 4.44 -20.18 24.98
CA ILE A 353 4.19 -20.58 23.60
C ILE A 353 5.50 -20.75 22.83
N PHE A 354 6.44 -19.82 22.98
CA PHE A 354 7.74 -19.88 22.32
C PHE A 354 8.59 -21.05 22.85
N GLY A 355 8.55 -21.30 24.16
CA GLY A 355 9.21 -22.47 24.80
C GLY A 355 8.65 -23.79 24.28
N VAL A 356 7.32 -23.91 24.16
CA VAL A 356 6.67 -25.10 23.59
C VAL A 356 7.06 -25.29 22.13
N ALA A 357 7.09 -24.21 21.34
CA ALA A 357 7.52 -24.26 19.93
C ALA A 357 8.98 -24.75 19.80
N ILE A 358 9.90 -24.25 20.61
CA ILE A 358 11.30 -24.69 20.63
C ILE A 358 11.38 -26.18 21.05
N MET A 359 10.68 -26.57 22.10
CA MET A 359 10.66 -27.97 22.56
C MET A 359 10.10 -28.89 21.47
N THR A 360 9.07 -28.48 20.74
CA THR A 360 8.52 -29.24 19.62
C THR A 360 9.56 -29.44 18.52
N VAL A 361 10.30 -28.39 18.15
CA VAL A 361 11.38 -28.48 17.15
C VAL A 361 12.49 -29.41 17.61
N ILE A 362 12.93 -29.29 18.87
CA ILE A 362 13.96 -30.18 19.45
C ILE A 362 13.47 -31.64 19.49
N CYS A 363 12.23 -31.87 19.90
CA CYS A 363 11.64 -33.21 19.94
C CYS A 363 11.53 -33.82 18.53
N CYS A 364 11.05 -33.07 17.55
CA CYS A 364 11.01 -33.49 16.15
C CYS A 364 12.41 -33.82 15.61
N TRP A 365 13.40 -32.98 15.89
CA TRP A 365 14.78 -33.21 15.49
C TRP A 365 15.35 -34.49 16.15
N TRP A 366 15.09 -34.68 17.44
CA TRP A 366 15.54 -35.89 18.20
C TRP A 366 14.89 -37.17 17.66
N LEU A 367 13.58 -37.14 17.37
CA LEU A 367 12.87 -38.28 16.77
C LEU A 367 13.39 -38.61 15.35
N LEU A 368 13.67 -37.60 14.54
CA LEU A 368 14.27 -37.78 13.22
C LEU A 368 15.68 -38.33 13.29
N ARG A 369 16.46 -37.91 14.29
CA ARG A 369 17.80 -38.42 14.56
C ARG A 369 17.76 -39.89 14.99
N GLN A 370 16.82 -40.26 15.88
CA GLN A 370 16.65 -41.66 16.29
C GLN A 370 16.29 -42.58 15.14
N LYS A 371 15.36 -42.13 14.24
CA LYS A 371 15.03 -42.93 13.04
C LYS A 371 16.23 -43.09 12.13
N ARG A 372 17.02 -42.04 11.89
CA ARG A 372 18.27 -42.16 11.12
C ARG A 372 19.28 -43.11 11.72
N LEU A 373 19.43 -43.11 13.04
CA LEU A 373 20.35 -44.03 13.75
C LEU A 373 19.85 -45.46 13.68
N ALA A 374 18.56 -45.72 13.69
CA ALA A 374 17.98 -47.04 13.49
C ALA A 374 18.21 -47.56 12.06
N ASP A 375 18.02 -46.69 11.04
CA ASP A 375 18.27 -47.06 9.63
C ASP A 375 19.75 -47.30 9.32
N VAL A 376 20.68 -46.62 10.05
CA VAL A 376 22.13 -46.81 9.88
C VAL A 376 22.62 -48.11 10.49
N LYS A 377 21.99 -48.62 11.55
CA LYS A 377 22.36 -49.92 12.16
C LYS A 377 22.13 -51.12 11.23
N THR A 378 21.36 -50.93 10.14
CA THR A 378 21.04 -52.04 9.20
C THR A 378 21.97 -52.08 7.97
N LYS A 379 22.88 -51.11 7.78
CA LYS A 379 23.86 -51.13 6.70
C LYS A 379 25.27 -50.99 7.25
N PRO A 380 26.22 -51.91 6.94
CA PRO A 380 27.62 -51.74 7.31
C PRO A 380 28.16 -50.52 6.59
N VAL A 381 28.43 -49.46 7.34
CA VAL A 381 29.16 -48.29 6.83
C VAL A 381 30.59 -48.72 6.57
N SER A 382 30.96 -48.95 5.30
CA SER A 382 32.37 -49.04 4.93
C SER A 382 33.04 -47.74 5.44
N SER A 383 34.04 -47.87 6.28
CA SER A 383 34.84 -46.75 6.80
C SER A 383 35.59 -46.07 5.65
N VAL A 384 34.89 -45.14 4.93
CA VAL A 384 35.55 -44.27 3.97
C VAL A 384 36.44 -43.33 4.78
N PRO A 385 37.77 -43.36 4.61
CA PRO A 385 38.65 -42.48 5.37
C PRO A 385 38.26 -41.00 5.08
N PHE A 386 38.16 -40.22 6.14
CA PHE A 386 37.84 -38.78 6.04
C PHE A 386 38.95 -38.11 5.21
N ARG A 387 38.63 -37.78 3.95
CA ARG A 387 39.53 -37.03 3.03
C ARG A 387 39.24 -35.55 3.16
N LEU A 388 40.23 -34.76 3.52
CA LEU A 388 40.12 -33.31 3.68
C LEU A 388 39.96 -32.60 2.34
N THR A 389 40.51 -33.17 1.26
CA THR A 389 40.55 -32.56 -0.08
C THR A 389 39.16 -32.12 -0.61
N PRO A 390 38.05 -32.91 -0.55
CA PRO A 390 36.77 -32.45 -1.00
C PRO A 390 36.22 -31.25 -0.20
N TRP A 391 36.51 -31.23 1.12
CA TRP A 391 36.08 -30.13 1.98
C TRP A 391 36.86 -28.84 1.70
N LEU A 392 38.16 -28.92 1.40
CA LEU A 392 38.97 -27.78 0.96
C LEU A 392 38.51 -27.24 -0.39
N MET A 393 38.13 -28.12 -1.32
CA MET A 393 37.57 -27.69 -2.60
C MET A 393 36.20 -27.00 -2.45
N LEU A 394 35.37 -27.45 -1.51
CA LEU A 394 34.07 -26.83 -1.22
C LEU A 394 34.14 -25.61 -0.32
N ALA A 395 35.24 -25.43 0.41
CA ALA A 395 35.41 -24.37 1.40
C ALA A 395 35.12 -22.95 0.87
N PRO A 396 35.62 -22.53 -0.31
CA PRO A 396 35.30 -21.20 -0.85
C PRO A 396 33.80 -21.00 -1.08
N ALA A 397 33.12 -22.00 -1.66
CA ALA A 397 31.70 -21.94 -1.90
C ALA A 397 30.88 -21.93 -0.58
N LEU A 398 31.24 -22.78 0.37
CA LEU A 398 30.62 -22.80 1.69
C LEU A 398 30.83 -21.49 2.46
N LEU A 399 32.04 -20.92 2.39
CA LEU A 399 32.34 -19.62 3.01
C LEU A 399 31.52 -18.50 2.37
N THR A 400 31.43 -18.46 1.05
CA THR A 400 30.60 -17.49 0.33
C THR A 400 29.14 -17.60 0.75
N ILE A 401 28.58 -18.80 0.80
CA ILE A 401 27.21 -19.03 1.23
C ILE A 401 27.02 -18.63 2.71
N ALA A 402 27.98 -18.97 3.58
CA ALA A 402 27.91 -18.62 5.01
C ALA A 402 27.91 -17.09 5.21
N VAL A 403 28.79 -16.37 4.52
CA VAL A 403 28.93 -14.92 4.68
C VAL A 403 27.81 -14.15 3.99
N TRP A 404 27.44 -14.50 2.75
CA TRP A 404 26.50 -13.70 1.96
C TRP A 404 25.04 -14.16 2.07
N SER A 405 24.76 -15.38 2.54
CA SER A 405 23.40 -15.87 2.71
C SER A 405 23.04 -16.08 4.21
N TYR A 406 23.82 -16.87 4.93
CA TYR A 406 23.45 -17.22 6.31
C TYR A 406 23.69 -16.11 7.33
N TYR A 407 24.78 -15.34 7.21
CA TYR A 407 25.06 -14.25 8.14
C TYR A 407 23.99 -13.15 8.11
N PRO A 408 23.59 -12.59 6.93
CA PRO A 408 22.49 -11.61 6.84
C PRO A 408 21.15 -12.20 7.33
N LEU A 409 20.87 -13.47 7.01
CA LEU A 409 19.65 -14.14 7.44
C LEU A 409 19.58 -14.22 8.98
N LEU A 410 20.67 -14.63 9.64
CA LEU A 410 20.74 -14.71 11.10
C LEU A 410 20.66 -13.34 11.75
N ARG A 411 21.33 -12.32 11.20
CA ARG A 411 21.24 -10.93 11.69
C ARG A 411 19.82 -10.40 11.55
N GLY A 412 19.19 -10.60 10.38
CA GLY A 412 17.79 -10.25 10.17
C GLY A 412 16.85 -10.98 11.15
N ALA A 413 17.06 -12.28 11.36
CA ALA A 413 16.28 -13.06 12.29
C ALA A 413 16.38 -12.53 13.74
N LEU A 414 17.57 -12.07 14.16
CA LEU A 414 17.78 -11.50 15.49
C LEU A 414 17.11 -10.14 15.67
N MET A 415 16.89 -9.36 14.60
CA MET A 415 16.20 -8.07 14.66
C MET A 415 14.76 -8.21 15.20
N ALA A 416 14.11 -9.36 15.01
CA ALA A 416 12.78 -9.62 15.55
C ALA A 416 12.72 -9.58 17.07
N PHE A 417 13.85 -9.84 17.76
CA PHE A 417 13.99 -9.83 19.21
C PHE A 417 14.55 -8.52 19.76
N GLN A 418 14.75 -7.54 18.90
CA GLN A 418 15.35 -6.25 19.24
C GLN A 418 14.40 -5.13 18.86
N GLU A 419 14.44 -4.04 19.58
CA GLU A 419 13.96 -2.72 19.11
C GLU A 419 15.09 -2.13 18.27
N TYR A 420 15.16 -2.58 17.01
CA TYR A 420 16.20 -2.15 16.07
C TYR A 420 15.90 -0.76 15.55
N LYS A 421 16.84 0.15 15.72
CA LYS A 421 16.79 1.52 15.18
C LYS A 421 17.88 1.70 14.13
N LEU A 422 17.53 2.24 12.98
CA LEU A 422 18.51 2.54 11.93
C LEU A 422 19.52 3.60 12.40
N VAL A 423 19.04 4.56 13.19
CA VAL A 423 19.84 5.60 13.83
C VAL A 423 19.55 5.57 15.33
N GLY A 424 20.58 5.40 16.16
CA GLY A 424 20.45 5.31 17.61
C GLY A 424 20.79 3.93 18.17
N GLU A 425 20.53 3.71 19.47
CA GLU A 425 20.84 2.44 20.12
C GLU A 425 19.76 1.40 19.92
N THR A 426 20.17 0.23 19.45
CA THR A 426 19.34 -0.96 19.41
C THR A 426 19.20 -1.57 20.80
N ARG A 427 17.98 -1.81 21.28
CA ARG A 427 17.70 -2.43 22.57
C ARG A 427 17.14 -3.84 22.40
N TRP A 428 17.39 -4.70 23.38
CA TRP A 428 16.81 -6.03 23.38
C TRP A 428 15.36 -5.98 23.86
N ALA A 429 14.41 -6.35 22.98
CA ALA A 429 12.97 -6.35 23.26
C ALA A 429 12.41 -7.74 23.62
N GLY A 430 13.20 -8.80 23.46
CA GLY A 430 12.74 -10.18 23.71
C GLY A 430 11.59 -10.58 22.80
N LEU A 431 10.43 -10.92 23.36
CA LEU A 431 9.24 -11.35 22.60
C LEU A 431 8.19 -10.24 22.39
N ASP A 432 8.48 -9.00 22.78
CA ASP A 432 7.50 -7.91 22.73
C ASP A 432 7.02 -7.62 21.30
N ASN A 433 7.93 -7.67 20.32
CA ASN A 433 7.57 -7.52 18.90
C ASN A 433 6.62 -8.63 18.42
N PHE A 434 6.79 -9.87 18.90
CA PHE A 434 5.90 -10.98 18.56
C PHE A 434 4.51 -10.81 19.15
N ILE A 435 4.43 -10.29 20.38
CA ILE A 435 3.16 -9.97 21.04
C ILE A 435 2.42 -8.87 20.25
N MET A 436 3.12 -7.80 19.89
CA MET A 436 2.55 -6.70 19.13
C MET A 436 2.00 -7.15 17.77
N VAL A 437 2.79 -7.90 17.00
CA VAL A 437 2.37 -8.40 15.68
C VAL A 437 1.21 -9.39 15.81
N ALA A 438 1.21 -10.26 16.84
CA ALA A 438 0.13 -11.21 17.06
C ALA A 438 -1.21 -10.54 17.42
N GLN A 439 -1.18 -9.34 17.98
CA GLN A 439 -2.38 -8.56 18.32
C GLN A 439 -2.83 -7.64 17.19
N ASP A 440 -2.01 -7.45 16.17
CA ASP A 440 -2.33 -6.58 15.04
C ASP A 440 -3.39 -7.22 14.13
N ALA A 441 -4.59 -6.67 14.15
CA ALA A 441 -5.68 -7.11 13.28
C ALA A 441 -5.33 -6.94 11.79
N GLY A 442 -4.54 -5.91 11.45
CA GLY A 442 -4.05 -5.65 10.09
C GLY A 442 -3.15 -6.78 9.58
N PHE A 443 -2.30 -7.32 10.45
CA PHE A 443 -1.46 -8.49 10.17
C PHE A 443 -2.30 -9.73 9.82
N TRP A 444 -3.32 -10.06 10.62
CA TRP A 444 -4.18 -11.21 10.36
C TRP A 444 -5.05 -11.03 9.12
N ALA A 445 -5.50 -9.81 8.85
CA ALA A 445 -6.19 -9.48 7.61
C ALA A 445 -5.27 -9.66 6.38
N ALA A 446 -3.98 -9.28 6.46
CA ALA A 446 -2.99 -9.54 5.43
C ALA A 446 -2.74 -11.04 5.23
N TRP A 447 -2.75 -11.85 6.29
CA TRP A 447 -2.72 -13.32 6.21
C TRP A 447 -3.90 -13.87 5.40
N GLY A 448 -5.12 -13.43 5.70
CA GLY A 448 -6.32 -13.86 4.98
C GLY A 448 -6.23 -13.53 3.48
N ARG A 449 -5.78 -12.31 3.16
CA ARG A 449 -5.56 -11.89 1.76
C ARG A 449 -4.46 -12.70 1.08
N THR A 450 -3.39 -13.05 1.80
CA THR A 450 -2.33 -13.91 1.27
C THR A 450 -2.84 -15.30 0.93
N LEU A 451 -3.66 -15.90 1.80
CA LEU A 451 -4.27 -17.21 1.51
C LEU A 451 -5.17 -17.17 0.28
N ARG A 452 -5.97 -16.09 0.13
CA ARG A 452 -6.78 -15.87 -1.08
C ARG A 452 -5.90 -15.73 -2.33
N TYR A 453 -4.83 -14.94 -2.26
CA TYR A 453 -3.87 -14.76 -3.35
C TYR A 453 -3.20 -16.07 -3.75
N VAL A 454 -2.71 -16.84 -2.77
CA VAL A 454 -2.08 -18.15 -2.99
C VAL A 454 -3.07 -19.12 -3.64
N GLY A 455 -4.30 -19.20 -3.13
CA GLY A 455 -5.34 -20.06 -3.70
C GLY A 455 -5.64 -19.73 -5.16
N LEU A 456 -5.84 -18.45 -5.48
CA LEU A 456 -6.08 -18.01 -6.85
C LEU A 456 -4.85 -18.20 -7.75
N THR A 457 -3.65 -17.89 -7.24
CA THR A 457 -2.40 -18.09 -8.01
C THR A 457 -2.16 -19.56 -8.32
N LEU A 458 -2.44 -20.47 -7.39
CA LEU A 458 -2.32 -21.90 -7.65
C LEU A 458 -3.42 -22.39 -8.60
N LEU A 459 -4.63 -21.91 -8.45
CA LEU A 459 -5.72 -22.30 -9.34
C LEU A 459 -5.42 -21.94 -10.80
N PHE A 460 -5.04 -20.70 -11.06
CA PHE A 460 -4.79 -20.23 -12.43
C PHE A 460 -3.35 -20.49 -12.87
N GLY A 461 -2.36 -20.20 -12.04
CA GLY A 461 -0.95 -20.27 -12.42
C GLY A 461 -0.39 -21.69 -12.49
N PHE A 462 -0.91 -22.63 -11.69
CA PHE A 462 -0.46 -24.00 -11.69
C PHE A 462 -1.16 -24.85 -12.76
N LEU A 463 -2.47 -24.67 -12.96
CA LEU A 463 -3.23 -25.45 -13.94
C LEU A 463 -2.98 -25.00 -15.38
N THR A 464 -2.82 -23.71 -15.63
CA THR A 464 -2.65 -23.17 -16.99
C THR A 464 -1.46 -23.77 -17.75
N PRO A 465 -0.25 -23.90 -17.18
CA PRO A 465 0.88 -24.54 -17.87
C PRO A 465 0.63 -26.01 -18.22
N VAL A 466 -0.07 -26.76 -17.36
CA VAL A 466 -0.41 -28.16 -17.61
C VAL A 466 -1.38 -28.27 -18.79
N LEU A 467 -2.45 -27.44 -18.75
CA LEU A 467 -3.43 -27.41 -19.86
C LEU A 467 -2.77 -26.95 -21.17
N LEU A 468 -1.91 -25.93 -21.10
CA LEU A 468 -1.18 -25.44 -22.27
C LEU A 468 -0.26 -26.52 -22.85
N ALA A 469 0.44 -27.28 -22.00
CA ALA A 469 1.30 -28.37 -22.43
C ALA A 469 0.51 -29.49 -23.16
N LEU A 470 -0.66 -29.85 -22.63
CA LEU A 470 -1.54 -30.85 -23.27
C LEU A 470 -2.03 -30.35 -24.61
N LEU A 471 -2.51 -29.13 -24.72
CA LEU A 471 -2.97 -28.54 -25.97
C LEU A 471 -1.84 -28.45 -27.00
N LEU A 472 -0.64 -28.01 -26.60
CA LEU A 472 0.52 -27.90 -27.50
C LEU A 472 1.07 -29.27 -27.94
N ALA A 473 0.88 -30.33 -27.15
CA ALA A 473 1.25 -31.69 -27.53
C ALA A 473 0.39 -32.22 -28.68
N GLU A 474 -0.90 -31.88 -28.70
CA GLU A 474 -1.87 -32.34 -29.69
C GLU A 474 -1.83 -31.57 -31.04
N ILE A 475 -1.19 -30.39 -31.09
CA ILE A 475 -1.11 -29.60 -32.33
C ILE A 475 -0.27 -30.32 -33.37
N PRO A 476 -0.82 -30.70 -34.56
CA PRO A 476 -0.07 -31.49 -35.54
C PRO A 476 0.94 -30.65 -36.34
N ARG A 477 0.66 -29.37 -36.57
CA ARG A 477 1.47 -28.47 -37.40
C ARG A 477 1.81 -27.20 -36.66
N ALA A 478 2.91 -26.51 -37.05
CA ALA A 478 3.37 -25.23 -36.46
C ALA A 478 3.70 -25.28 -34.95
N LYS A 479 4.11 -26.45 -34.40
CA LYS A 479 4.45 -26.62 -32.98
C LYS A 479 5.48 -25.59 -32.48
N VAL A 480 6.52 -25.35 -33.31
CA VAL A 480 7.58 -24.38 -32.96
C VAL A 480 7.02 -22.95 -32.86
N PHE A 481 6.19 -22.55 -33.83
CA PHE A 481 5.58 -21.24 -33.83
C PHE A 481 4.76 -20.99 -32.55
N PHE A 482 3.86 -21.89 -32.18
CA PHE A 482 3.05 -21.73 -30.98
C PHE A 482 3.89 -21.76 -29.70
N ARG A 483 4.89 -22.65 -29.61
CA ARG A 483 5.83 -22.67 -28.48
C ARG A 483 6.55 -21.35 -28.33
N THR A 484 7.07 -20.78 -29.42
CA THR A 484 7.74 -19.46 -29.41
C THR A 484 6.77 -18.35 -29.00
N LEU A 485 5.54 -18.36 -29.53
CA LEU A 485 4.52 -17.34 -29.21
C LEU A 485 4.18 -17.33 -27.72
N TYR A 486 3.98 -18.49 -27.10
CA TYR A 486 3.68 -18.58 -25.66
C TYR A 486 4.90 -18.39 -24.76
N PHE A 487 6.10 -18.60 -25.29
CA PHE A 487 7.35 -18.37 -24.56
C PHE A 487 7.76 -16.88 -24.55
N LEU A 488 7.43 -16.14 -25.59
CA LEU A 488 7.84 -14.74 -25.81
C LEU A 488 7.48 -13.81 -24.62
N PRO A 489 6.28 -13.89 -24.00
CA PRO A 489 5.95 -13.05 -22.84
C PRO A 489 6.92 -13.22 -21.66
N HIS A 490 7.47 -14.43 -21.46
CA HIS A 490 8.42 -14.70 -20.38
C HIS A 490 9.76 -13.97 -20.54
N LEU A 491 10.15 -13.64 -21.76
CA LEU A 491 11.36 -12.88 -22.07
C LEU A 491 11.20 -11.36 -21.80
N THR A 492 9.96 -10.90 -21.65
CA THR A 492 9.64 -9.50 -21.44
C THR A 492 9.82 -9.14 -19.95
N SER A 493 10.37 -7.96 -19.67
CA SER A 493 10.50 -7.47 -18.30
C SER A 493 9.16 -7.44 -17.58
N THR A 494 9.13 -7.88 -16.33
CA THR A 494 7.92 -7.85 -15.46
C THR A 494 7.31 -6.45 -15.35
N LEU A 495 8.14 -5.41 -15.34
CA LEU A 495 7.68 -4.02 -15.32
C LEU A 495 6.90 -3.67 -16.61
N VAL A 496 7.44 -4.04 -17.78
CA VAL A 496 6.78 -3.80 -19.07
C VAL A 496 5.46 -4.54 -19.16
N ILE A 497 5.42 -5.81 -18.70
CA ILE A 497 4.18 -6.59 -18.61
C ILE A 497 3.16 -5.88 -17.71
N ALA A 498 3.58 -5.43 -16.54
CA ALA A 498 2.69 -4.72 -15.62
C ALA A 498 2.12 -3.44 -16.23
N LEU A 499 2.95 -2.62 -16.90
CA LEU A 499 2.51 -1.40 -17.58
C LEU A 499 1.53 -1.70 -18.73
N LEU A 500 1.81 -2.71 -19.55
CA LEU A 500 0.94 -3.14 -20.64
C LEU A 500 -0.44 -3.56 -20.11
N TRP A 501 -0.48 -4.40 -19.06
CA TRP A 501 -1.73 -4.83 -18.46
C TRP A 501 -2.46 -3.69 -17.76
N LYS A 502 -1.73 -2.73 -17.17
CA LYS A 502 -2.32 -1.52 -16.58
C LYS A 502 -3.06 -0.67 -17.63
N MET A 503 -2.50 -0.56 -18.84
CA MET A 503 -3.18 0.08 -19.96
C MET A 503 -4.40 -0.73 -20.43
N MET A 504 -4.32 -2.06 -20.46
CA MET A 504 -5.45 -2.92 -20.81
C MET A 504 -6.59 -2.83 -19.79
N TYR A 505 -6.27 -2.66 -18.48
CA TYR A 505 -7.20 -2.49 -17.38
C TYR A 505 -7.71 -1.05 -17.20
N ASP A 506 -7.56 -0.18 -18.22
CA ASP A 506 -8.12 1.16 -18.16
C ASP A 506 -9.62 1.10 -17.85
N PRO A 507 -10.09 1.77 -16.76
CA PRO A 507 -11.48 1.70 -16.33
C PRO A 507 -12.45 2.50 -17.22
N THR A 508 -11.95 3.26 -18.18
CA THR A 508 -12.80 4.04 -19.11
C THR A 508 -13.48 3.13 -20.15
N GLU A 509 -14.45 3.66 -20.85
CA GLU A 509 -15.09 2.98 -21.99
C GLU A 509 -14.12 2.73 -23.14
N ASN A 510 -13.06 3.53 -23.22
CA ASN A 510 -12.00 3.40 -24.20
C ASN A 510 -10.95 2.34 -23.83
N GLY A 511 -10.95 1.83 -22.60
CA GLY A 511 -10.07 0.77 -22.16
C GLY A 511 -10.20 -0.49 -23.04
N MET A 512 -9.08 -1.08 -23.43
CA MET A 512 -9.08 -2.20 -24.38
C MET A 512 -9.97 -3.37 -23.91
N LEU A 513 -9.85 -3.78 -22.64
CA LEU A 513 -10.67 -4.86 -22.10
C LEU A 513 -12.13 -4.44 -21.95
N ASN A 514 -12.41 -3.19 -21.58
CA ASN A 514 -13.77 -2.68 -21.50
C ASN A 514 -14.44 -2.66 -22.87
N ARG A 515 -13.74 -2.26 -23.92
CA ARG A 515 -14.28 -2.38 -25.30
C ARG A 515 -14.66 -3.79 -25.66
N ILE A 516 -13.81 -4.80 -25.30
CA ILE A 516 -14.08 -6.21 -25.61
C ILE A 516 -15.31 -6.70 -24.85
N ILE A 517 -15.39 -6.47 -23.51
CA ILE A 517 -16.53 -6.96 -22.73
C ILE A 517 -17.84 -6.24 -23.08
N MET A 518 -17.79 -4.96 -23.44
CA MET A 518 -18.96 -4.19 -23.89
C MET A 518 -19.47 -4.72 -25.23
N LEU A 519 -18.59 -5.12 -26.17
CA LEU A 519 -18.99 -5.80 -27.42
C LEU A 519 -19.69 -7.15 -27.16
N LEU A 520 -19.37 -7.81 -26.02
CA LEU A 520 -20.02 -9.04 -25.58
C LEU A 520 -21.31 -8.79 -24.78
N GLY A 521 -21.74 -7.54 -24.64
CA GLY A 521 -22.96 -7.16 -23.94
C GLY A 521 -22.83 -7.00 -22.41
N PHE A 522 -21.61 -7.02 -21.86
CA PHE A 522 -21.36 -6.81 -20.45
C PHE A 522 -21.18 -5.33 -20.13
N SER A 523 -21.46 -4.93 -18.88
CA SER A 523 -21.21 -3.58 -18.39
C SER A 523 -19.72 -3.32 -18.19
N ARG A 524 -19.32 -2.05 -18.32
CA ARG A 524 -17.97 -1.57 -18.03
C ARG A 524 -17.51 -1.96 -16.63
N GLN A 525 -16.27 -2.40 -16.50
CA GLN A 525 -15.62 -2.78 -15.24
C GLN A 525 -14.53 -1.78 -14.86
N THR A 526 -14.32 -1.62 -13.55
CA THR A 526 -13.27 -0.75 -13.00
C THR A 526 -11.98 -1.50 -12.69
N TRP A 527 -11.93 -2.82 -12.95
CA TRP A 527 -10.74 -3.72 -12.89
C TRP A 527 -9.92 -3.58 -11.60
N LEU A 528 -8.78 -2.86 -11.69
CA LEU A 528 -7.86 -2.67 -10.57
C LEU A 528 -8.44 -1.78 -9.46
N GLN A 529 -9.50 -1.04 -9.73
CA GLN A 529 -10.18 -0.16 -8.78
C GLN A 529 -11.32 -0.87 -8.03
N ASP A 530 -11.74 -2.05 -8.50
CA ASP A 530 -12.74 -2.88 -7.83
C ASP A 530 -12.07 -3.81 -6.81
N PRO A 531 -12.37 -3.70 -5.50
CA PRO A 531 -11.82 -4.57 -4.48
C PRO A 531 -12.08 -6.07 -4.72
N ALA A 532 -13.16 -6.41 -5.42
CA ALA A 532 -13.50 -7.81 -5.72
C ALA A 532 -12.63 -8.39 -6.85
N LEU A 533 -12.32 -7.57 -7.87
CA LEU A 533 -11.60 -7.99 -9.08
C LEU A 533 -10.09 -7.75 -9.00
N ALA A 534 -9.64 -6.74 -8.26
CA ALA A 534 -8.24 -6.29 -8.22
C ALA A 534 -7.24 -7.41 -7.96
N MET A 535 -7.54 -8.34 -7.04
CA MET A 535 -6.66 -9.47 -6.74
C MET A 535 -6.46 -10.38 -7.96
N LEU A 536 -7.52 -10.69 -8.69
CA LEU A 536 -7.46 -11.49 -9.90
C LEU A 536 -6.70 -10.76 -11.01
N CYS A 537 -6.97 -9.46 -11.17
CA CYS A 537 -6.27 -8.61 -12.14
C CYS A 537 -4.76 -8.54 -11.86
N CYS A 538 -4.31 -8.62 -10.61
CA CYS A 538 -2.89 -8.70 -10.27
C CYS A 538 -2.26 -10.06 -10.62
N ILE A 539 -3.04 -11.15 -10.62
CA ILE A 539 -2.54 -12.51 -10.86
C ILE A 539 -2.42 -12.82 -12.36
N LEU A 540 -3.40 -12.41 -13.17
CA LEU A 540 -3.50 -12.78 -14.58
C LEU A 540 -2.26 -12.41 -15.43
N PRO A 541 -1.62 -11.23 -15.28
CA PRO A 541 -0.39 -10.90 -16.01
C PRO A 541 0.73 -11.90 -15.76
N GLY A 542 0.92 -12.33 -14.51
CA GLY A 542 1.93 -13.31 -14.13
C GLY A 542 1.63 -14.72 -14.67
N VAL A 543 0.36 -15.12 -14.66
CA VAL A 543 -0.09 -16.39 -15.24
C VAL A 543 0.18 -16.41 -16.74
N TRP A 544 -0.21 -15.35 -17.45
CA TRP A 544 0.02 -15.23 -18.90
C TRP A 544 1.51 -15.28 -19.25
N ALA A 545 2.35 -14.53 -18.55
CA ALA A 545 3.77 -14.47 -18.83
C ALA A 545 4.52 -15.75 -18.43
N GLY A 546 4.09 -16.44 -17.37
CA GLY A 546 4.76 -17.64 -16.85
C GLY A 546 4.32 -18.93 -17.50
N ALA A 547 3.11 -19.00 -18.07
CA ALA A 547 2.52 -20.24 -18.55
C ALA A 547 3.35 -20.94 -19.64
N GLY A 548 3.90 -20.19 -20.59
CA GLY A 548 4.70 -20.73 -21.68
C GLY A 548 5.96 -21.44 -21.19
N MET A 549 6.75 -20.79 -20.35
CA MET A 549 7.97 -21.38 -19.78
C MET A 549 7.66 -22.60 -18.92
N ALA A 550 6.70 -22.49 -18.02
CA ALA A 550 6.30 -23.59 -17.15
C ALA A 550 5.73 -24.80 -17.93
N SER A 551 5.08 -24.58 -19.08
CA SER A 551 4.55 -25.67 -19.93
C SER A 551 5.64 -26.53 -20.56
N LEU A 552 6.84 -26.00 -20.82
CA LEU A 552 7.94 -26.74 -21.43
C LEU A 552 8.35 -27.98 -20.62
N ILE A 553 8.32 -27.88 -19.30
CA ILE A 553 8.65 -28.99 -18.39
C ILE A 553 7.63 -30.13 -18.59
N TYR A 554 6.34 -29.79 -18.67
CA TYR A 554 5.29 -30.78 -18.89
C TYR A 554 5.29 -31.34 -20.31
N ILE A 555 5.62 -30.51 -21.32
CA ILE A 555 5.79 -31.00 -22.73
C ILE A 555 6.93 -32.00 -22.80
N ALA A 556 8.07 -31.76 -22.14
CA ALA A 556 9.18 -32.70 -22.10
C ALA A 556 8.77 -34.02 -21.43
N ALA A 557 8.03 -33.95 -20.33
CA ALA A 557 7.51 -35.13 -19.66
C ALA A 557 6.51 -35.91 -20.53
N LEU A 558 5.61 -35.22 -21.23
CA LEU A 558 4.67 -35.86 -22.17
C LEU A 558 5.38 -36.57 -23.31
N HIS A 559 6.46 -35.99 -23.85
CA HIS A 559 7.25 -36.61 -24.91
C HIS A 559 8.06 -37.83 -24.46
N SER A 560 8.30 -37.99 -23.15
CA SER A 560 8.99 -39.17 -22.60
C SER A 560 8.08 -40.37 -22.36
N LEU A 561 6.76 -40.22 -22.55
CA LEU A 561 5.80 -41.30 -22.40
C LEU A 561 5.85 -42.23 -23.62
N ALA A 562 5.89 -43.54 -23.39
CA ALA A 562 5.90 -44.51 -24.46
C ALA A 562 4.59 -44.46 -25.29
N PRO A 563 4.66 -44.34 -26.63
CA PRO A 563 3.48 -44.29 -27.50
C PRO A 563 2.58 -45.51 -27.34
N ASP A 564 3.17 -46.69 -27.06
CA ASP A 564 2.50 -47.97 -26.93
C ASP A 564 1.31 -47.96 -25.97
N TYR A 565 1.39 -47.19 -24.88
CA TYR A 565 0.27 -47.03 -23.94
C TYR A 565 -0.94 -46.35 -24.58
N TYR A 566 -0.71 -45.37 -25.45
CA TYR A 566 -1.76 -44.65 -26.15
C TYR A 566 -2.36 -45.44 -27.28
N GLU A 567 -1.52 -46.25 -27.98
CA GLU A 567 -1.94 -47.15 -29.05
C GLU A 567 -2.78 -48.28 -28.48
N ALA A 568 -2.35 -48.94 -27.42
CA ALA A 568 -3.12 -49.99 -26.74
C ALA A 568 -4.48 -49.45 -26.26
N ALA A 569 -4.48 -48.30 -25.62
CA ALA A 569 -5.73 -47.65 -25.17
C ALA A 569 -6.64 -47.22 -26.33
N ALA A 570 -6.07 -46.94 -27.53
CA ALA A 570 -6.86 -46.65 -28.72
C ALA A 570 -7.54 -47.90 -29.24
N ILE A 571 -6.84 -49.04 -29.24
CA ILE A 571 -7.40 -50.36 -29.63
C ILE A 571 -8.54 -50.73 -28.66
N ASP A 572 -8.39 -50.48 -27.37
CA ASP A 572 -9.42 -50.71 -26.34
C ASP A 572 -10.59 -49.69 -26.39
N GLY A 573 -10.62 -48.81 -27.39
CA GLY A 573 -11.69 -47.82 -27.57
C GLY A 573 -11.72 -46.69 -26.53
N ALA A 574 -10.59 -46.41 -25.83
CA ALA A 574 -10.52 -45.31 -24.85
C ALA A 574 -10.51 -43.95 -25.55
N GLY A 575 -11.52 -43.15 -25.32
CA GLY A 575 -11.59 -41.75 -25.77
C GLY A 575 -10.53 -40.85 -25.09
N ILE A 576 -10.34 -39.64 -25.61
CA ILE A 576 -9.31 -38.65 -25.17
C ILE A 576 -9.34 -38.42 -23.66
N LEU A 577 -10.53 -38.17 -23.06
CA LEU A 577 -10.65 -37.91 -21.63
C LEU A 577 -10.28 -39.13 -20.77
N ARG A 578 -10.58 -40.35 -21.25
CA ARG A 578 -10.23 -41.60 -20.56
C ARG A 578 -8.73 -41.83 -20.59
N ARG A 579 -8.07 -41.61 -21.74
CA ARG A 579 -6.60 -41.67 -21.87
C ARG A 579 -5.92 -40.63 -21.01
N PHE A 580 -6.42 -39.38 -21.00
CA PHE A 580 -5.90 -38.34 -20.13
C PHE A 580 -5.96 -38.73 -18.64
N ARG A 581 -7.13 -39.20 -18.17
CA ARG A 581 -7.35 -39.49 -16.74
C ARG A 581 -6.56 -40.72 -16.27
N HIS A 582 -6.39 -41.74 -17.11
CA HIS A 582 -5.83 -43.02 -16.68
C HIS A 582 -4.39 -43.28 -17.14
N ILE A 583 -3.91 -42.55 -18.14
CA ILE A 583 -2.53 -42.72 -18.66
C ILE A 583 -1.74 -41.43 -18.39
N THR A 584 -2.16 -40.32 -18.98
CA THR A 584 -1.39 -39.07 -18.97
C THR A 584 -1.27 -38.47 -17.56
N LEU A 585 -2.39 -38.25 -16.87
CA LEU A 585 -2.43 -37.61 -15.59
C LEU A 585 -1.66 -38.39 -14.50
N PRO A 586 -1.81 -39.71 -14.34
CA PRO A 586 -1.06 -40.48 -13.37
C PRO A 586 0.47 -40.43 -13.58
N GLN A 587 0.92 -40.40 -14.84
CA GLN A 587 2.34 -40.32 -15.16
C GLN A 587 2.92 -38.91 -14.96
N LEU A 588 2.14 -37.87 -15.18
CA LEU A 588 2.52 -36.47 -14.87
C LEU A 588 2.44 -36.15 -13.37
N MET A 589 1.65 -36.91 -12.60
CA MET A 589 1.39 -36.63 -11.18
C MET A 589 2.65 -36.40 -10.33
N PRO A 590 3.72 -37.22 -10.42
CA PRO A 590 4.94 -37.00 -9.66
C PRO A 590 5.59 -35.65 -9.95
N LEU A 591 5.65 -35.24 -11.22
CA LEU A 591 6.20 -33.97 -11.65
C LEU A 591 5.31 -32.80 -11.23
N MET A 592 3.99 -32.94 -11.38
CA MET A 592 3.02 -31.94 -10.92
C MET A 592 3.14 -31.68 -9.44
N VAL A 593 3.31 -32.72 -8.66
CA VAL A 593 3.42 -32.63 -7.20
C VAL A 593 4.70 -31.90 -6.78
N ILE A 594 5.85 -32.20 -7.40
CA ILE A 594 7.12 -31.52 -7.13
C ILE A 594 6.98 -30.02 -7.47
N ASN A 595 6.45 -29.72 -8.66
CA ASN A 595 6.26 -28.34 -9.10
C ASN A 595 5.22 -27.60 -8.24
N PHE A 596 4.20 -28.28 -7.73
CA PHE A 596 3.21 -27.70 -6.84
C PHE A 596 3.83 -27.17 -5.53
N VAL A 597 4.76 -27.93 -4.93
CA VAL A 597 5.47 -27.48 -3.72
C VAL A 597 6.24 -26.20 -3.99
N GLY A 598 6.97 -26.13 -5.09
CA GLY A 598 7.70 -24.92 -5.50
C GLY A 598 6.78 -23.74 -5.78
N ALA A 599 5.70 -23.96 -6.52
CA ALA A 599 4.71 -22.94 -6.84
C ALA A 599 4.00 -22.40 -5.59
N PHE A 600 3.70 -23.29 -4.63
CA PHE A 600 3.08 -22.90 -3.37
C PHE A 600 3.99 -21.96 -2.55
N ILE A 601 5.26 -22.32 -2.36
CA ILE A 601 6.24 -21.50 -1.63
C ILE A 601 6.41 -20.15 -2.35
N ALA A 602 6.56 -20.16 -3.68
CA ALA A 602 6.71 -18.94 -4.47
C ALA A 602 5.48 -18.02 -4.39
N ALA A 603 4.27 -18.59 -4.36
CA ALA A 603 3.04 -17.81 -4.23
C ALA A 603 2.96 -17.07 -2.88
N PHE A 604 3.39 -17.67 -1.76
CA PHE A 604 3.42 -16.98 -0.47
C PHE A 604 4.42 -15.82 -0.42
N GLN A 605 5.48 -15.88 -1.20
CA GLN A 605 6.50 -14.83 -1.28
C GLN A 605 6.20 -13.82 -2.39
N GLY A 606 5.20 -14.12 -3.23
CA GLY A 606 4.84 -13.30 -4.38
C GLY A 606 4.24 -11.96 -3.98
N MET A 607 4.83 -10.85 -4.47
CA MET A 607 4.27 -9.51 -4.33
C MET A 607 4.47 -8.65 -5.60
N GLY A 608 5.30 -9.10 -6.55
CA GLY A 608 5.78 -8.26 -7.64
C GLY A 608 4.69 -7.63 -8.49
N SER A 609 3.70 -8.39 -8.94
CA SER A 609 2.57 -7.86 -9.72
C SER A 609 1.69 -6.92 -8.88
N ILE A 610 1.45 -7.27 -7.61
CA ILE A 610 0.67 -6.43 -6.70
C ILE A 610 1.40 -5.11 -6.45
N PHE A 611 2.71 -5.16 -6.22
CA PHE A 611 3.55 -3.99 -6.00
C PHE A 611 3.48 -3.01 -7.19
N LEU A 612 3.55 -3.53 -8.42
CA LEU A 612 3.57 -2.71 -9.63
C LEU A 612 2.17 -2.20 -10.06
N LEU A 613 1.12 -3.01 -9.87
CA LEU A 613 -0.22 -2.68 -10.38
C LEU A 613 -1.07 -1.89 -9.38
N THR A 614 -1.08 -2.29 -8.11
CA THR A 614 -2.03 -1.76 -7.12
C THR A 614 -1.36 -1.21 -5.86
N PHE A 615 -0.12 -1.61 -5.59
CA PHE A 615 0.58 -1.33 -4.33
C PHE A 615 -0.24 -1.68 -3.07
N GLY A 616 -1.09 -2.72 -3.19
CA GLY A 616 -1.96 -3.20 -2.11
C GLY A 616 -3.40 -2.69 -2.15
N GLY A 617 -3.71 -1.68 -2.99
CA GLY A 617 -5.06 -1.14 -3.16
C GLY A 617 -6.00 -2.01 -4.00
N PRO A 618 -7.26 -1.58 -4.19
CA PRO A 618 -7.96 -0.53 -3.46
C PRO A 618 -8.34 -0.99 -2.05
N GLY A 619 -8.34 -0.06 -1.08
CA GLY A 619 -8.80 -0.35 0.28
C GLY A 619 -8.15 -1.58 0.94
N ASP A 620 -6.85 -1.82 0.72
CA ASP A 620 -6.11 -3.02 1.15
C ASP A 620 -6.53 -4.36 0.49
N ALA A 621 -7.41 -4.37 -0.50
CA ALA A 621 -7.93 -5.61 -1.08
C ALA A 621 -6.83 -6.55 -1.63
N THR A 622 -5.70 -5.99 -2.06
CA THR A 622 -4.55 -6.75 -2.58
C THR A 622 -3.32 -6.68 -1.67
N ASN A 623 -3.41 -6.11 -0.47
CA ASN A 623 -2.28 -5.97 0.45
C ASN A 623 -1.96 -7.31 1.13
N VAL A 624 -1.17 -8.15 0.45
CA VAL A 624 -0.68 -9.45 0.96
C VAL A 624 0.44 -9.28 1.98
N LEU A 625 0.69 -10.31 2.79
CA LEU A 625 1.65 -10.27 3.88
C LEU A 625 3.08 -9.96 3.43
N SER A 626 3.53 -10.50 2.28
CA SER A 626 4.84 -10.19 1.71
C SER A 626 5.01 -8.70 1.39
N LEU A 627 3.95 -8.05 0.86
CA LEU A 627 3.94 -6.61 0.62
C LEU A 627 3.87 -5.82 1.93
N THR A 628 3.10 -6.29 2.92
CA THR A 628 3.05 -5.66 4.25
C THR A 628 4.43 -5.69 4.91
N ILE A 629 5.13 -6.83 4.88
CA ILE A 629 6.51 -6.96 5.40
C ILE A 629 7.44 -5.97 4.70
N TRP A 630 7.34 -5.86 3.37
CA TRP A 630 8.14 -4.92 2.60
C TRP A 630 7.85 -3.45 3.00
N LYS A 631 6.57 -3.08 3.14
CA LYS A 631 6.17 -1.73 3.58
C LYS A 631 6.68 -1.41 4.98
N GLU A 632 6.57 -2.35 5.92
CA GLU A 632 7.10 -2.18 7.28
C GLU A 632 8.61 -1.96 7.29
N ALA A 633 9.36 -2.70 6.46
CA ALA A 633 10.80 -2.59 6.39
C ALA A 633 11.26 -1.29 5.70
N TYR A 634 10.71 -0.99 4.51
CA TYR A 634 11.29 0.03 3.62
C TYR A 634 10.52 1.36 3.61
N ASN A 635 9.20 1.35 3.77
CA ASN A 635 8.44 2.60 3.89
C ASN A 635 8.43 3.10 5.33
N ASN A 636 8.20 2.19 6.28
CA ASN A 636 8.03 2.55 7.68
C ASN A 636 9.35 2.48 8.47
N LEU A 637 10.44 1.92 7.89
CA LEU A 637 11.75 1.69 8.51
C LEU A 637 11.68 0.90 9.82
N ARG A 638 10.64 0.05 9.97
CA ARG A 638 10.34 -0.74 11.16
C ARG A 638 10.85 -2.16 10.98
N PHE A 639 12.16 -2.31 10.91
CA PHE A 639 12.81 -3.61 10.63
C PHE A 639 12.46 -4.70 11.65
N SER A 640 12.32 -4.34 12.93
CA SER A 640 11.92 -5.29 13.98
C SER A 640 10.55 -5.90 13.73
N THR A 641 9.57 -5.06 13.40
CA THR A 641 8.20 -5.49 13.07
C THR A 641 8.19 -6.33 11.79
N ALA A 642 8.86 -5.86 10.73
CA ALA A 642 8.96 -6.55 9.46
C ALA A 642 9.57 -7.94 9.60
N THR A 643 10.70 -8.07 10.33
CA THR A 643 11.35 -9.35 10.57
C THR A 643 10.51 -10.26 11.46
N THR A 644 9.76 -9.72 12.43
CA THR A 644 8.82 -10.48 13.23
C THR A 644 7.67 -11.05 12.38
N MET A 645 7.09 -10.24 11.51
CA MET A 645 6.07 -10.72 10.54
C MET A 645 6.65 -11.80 9.61
N ALA A 646 7.91 -11.63 9.17
CA ALA A 646 8.60 -12.64 8.38
C ALA A 646 8.82 -13.96 9.14
N TRP A 647 9.07 -13.93 10.45
CA TRP A 647 9.10 -15.13 11.29
C TRP A 647 7.77 -15.87 11.29
N PHE A 648 6.64 -15.18 11.47
CA PHE A 648 5.32 -15.80 11.41
C PHE A 648 5.07 -16.43 10.03
N LEU A 649 5.44 -15.73 8.95
CA LEU A 649 5.33 -16.26 7.58
C LEU A 649 6.19 -17.50 7.40
N GLY A 650 7.45 -17.47 7.87
CA GLY A 650 8.39 -18.60 7.79
C GLY A 650 7.90 -19.84 8.55
N VAL A 651 7.39 -19.67 9.77
CA VAL A 651 6.80 -20.76 10.56
C VAL A 651 5.58 -21.33 9.83
N GLY A 652 4.72 -20.47 9.29
CA GLY A 652 3.57 -20.91 8.49
C GLY A 652 3.99 -21.73 7.26
N LEU A 653 4.98 -21.25 6.49
CA LEU A 653 5.52 -21.97 5.34
C LEU A 653 6.14 -23.32 5.69
N ILE A 654 6.89 -23.40 6.80
CA ILE A 654 7.46 -24.66 7.29
C ILE A 654 6.35 -25.64 7.62
N GLY A 655 5.31 -25.20 8.34
CA GLY A 655 4.15 -26.02 8.69
C GLY A 655 3.43 -26.56 7.45
N PHE A 656 3.14 -25.71 6.48
CA PHE A 656 2.51 -26.11 5.22
C PHE A 656 3.40 -27.05 4.41
N THR A 657 4.69 -26.77 4.30
CA THR A 657 5.64 -27.64 3.58
C THR A 657 5.73 -29.02 4.23
N TYR A 658 5.75 -29.09 5.57
CA TYR A 658 5.72 -30.35 6.29
C TYR A 658 4.43 -31.15 5.98
N LEU A 659 3.28 -30.48 6.00
CA LEU A 659 1.99 -31.08 5.65
C LEU A 659 2.00 -31.62 4.21
N GLN A 660 2.51 -30.85 3.25
CA GLN A 660 2.66 -31.24 1.86
C GLN A 660 3.54 -32.49 1.72
N ILE A 661 4.71 -32.49 2.34
CA ILE A 661 5.63 -33.65 2.33
C ILE A 661 4.94 -34.89 2.92
N ARG A 662 4.16 -34.72 4.00
CA ARG A 662 3.41 -35.84 4.60
C ARG A 662 2.34 -36.39 3.67
N ILE A 663 1.65 -35.54 2.94
CA ILE A 663 0.66 -35.95 1.92
C ILE A 663 1.37 -36.64 0.76
N LEU A 664 2.49 -36.09 0.28
CA LEU A 664 3.29 -36.63 -0.81
C LEU A 664 3.83 -38.04 -0.53
N ARG A 665 4.26 -38.31 0.71
CA ARG A 665 4.71 -39.65 1.10
C ARG A 665 3.62 -40.73 0.99
N ARG A 666 2.35 -40.34 0.92
CA ARG A 666 1.22 -41.26 0.68
C ARG A 666 0.99 -41.53 -0.81
N VAL A 667 1.55 -40.69 -1.69
CA VAL A 667 1.55 -40.91 -3.14
C VAL A 667 2.76 -41.81 -3.43
N GLU A 668 2.55 -43.12 -3.43
CA GLU A 668 3.57 -44.07 -3.83
C GLU A 668 4.01 -43.75 -5.26
N PHE A 669 5.29 -43.41 -5.40
CA PHE A 669 5.94 -43.42 -6.71
C PHE A 669 6.01 -44.87 -7.12
N ARG A 670 5.04 -45.38 -7.87
CA ARG A 670 5.18 -46.63 -8.58
C ARG A 670 6.31 -46.43 -9.60
N ARG A 671 7.51 -46.81 -9.19
CA ARG A 671 8.55 -47.09 -10.19
C ARG A 671 7.94 -48.08 -11.15
N ALA A 672 7.81 -47.72 -12.42
CA ALA A 672 7.69 -48.73 -13.48
C ALA A 672 8.94 -49.62 -13.32
N SER A 673 8.78 -50.74 -12.68
CA SER A 673 9.81 -51.78 -12.71
C SER A 673 9.98 -52.14 -14.17
N ALA A 674 11.11 -51.70 -14.74
CA ALA A 674 11.60 -52.30 -15.95
C ALA A 674 11.85 -53.78 -15.62
N ASN A 675 10.99 -54.65 -16.07
CA ASN A 675 11.25 -56.04 -16.32
C ASN A 675 11.48 -56.20 -17.82
#